data_6e91f1dd806a6114c4531e7e516ca15e
#
_entry.id   6e91f1dd806a6114c4531e7e516ca15e
#
_cell.length_a   1.000
_cell.length_b   1.000
_cell.length_c   1.000
_cell.angle_alpha   90.00
_cell.angle_beta   90.00
_cell.angle_gamma   90.00
#
_symmetry.space_group_name_H-M   'P 1'
#
loop_
_entity.id
_entity.type
_entity.pdbx_description
1 polymer ?
#
loop_
_entity_poly.entity_id
_entity_poly.type
_entity_poly.pdbx_seq_one_letter_code
_entity_poly.pdbx_strand_id
1 'polypeptide(L)'
;MINAKLEMALVRAIREAKSRKHEHVTVEHILYGLLDDELATRIIDVCGGDAENMKKRLEEFFVSNLPMVQGEPGHDPIQTLGFNRVLQRAIAHVQSSGKKEVDAGDVLAAIFSETESFAVYFLHSEGISKLDVTEYLSHGQERDDAPEEIKKDEPRHQDKQDKGDEALEKFTVNFSERAAAGLIDPLIGRTKELTRVMQTLCRRRKNNPLLVGEPGVGKTAVAEGLALHIHDGKVPEVLRDVEIRLLDMGGLLSGTKYRGDFEKRLKAVIAAVEKEPNVILFIDEIHTIVGAGATSGGSMDASNLLKPALQSGSLRCIGSTTYEEYRNYIEKDRALSRRFQKIDIEEPTVEETHAILQGLQPRYEEHHNIRYAAAAVKAAVELADRYITDRFLPDKAIDVMDEVGASFRLNDAARKRKTVTVRDVEKIVSRMARVPAKSASGSDLAHLKGLDAVLKKAIFGQDHAIEALVSAVKRSRAGLKQQEGPTGSFLFAGPTGVGKTEVAKQLAASLSVHFERFDMSEYMEKHAVSRLIGSPPGYVGFDQGGLLTDAIRKHPYCVLLLDEIEKAHPDIFSLLLQVMDHSTLTDNSGRKADFRNVILIMTTNAGAREMSERTIGFTGDNTGKNQQALKNLFAPEFRNRLDSIITFNALDAKLMERIVDKMVMELQAQLAERQVTITLTPGARSWLAGKGYDPAFGARPLRRLLMKEVGDVLTDEILFGQLSAGGAVQVGLKNKKLTFSYKPSGQGKGKK
;
A
#
# COMPACT_ATOMS: atom_id res chain seq x y z
N MET A 1 -9.94 39.97 -4.43
CA MET A 1 -9.60 41.23 -3.68
C MET A 1 -10.47 41.29 -2.43
N ILE A 2 -10.03 41.97 -1.39
CA ILE A 2 -10.85 42.17 -0.17
C ILE A 2 -11.85 43.31 -0.49
N ASN A 3 -13.11 43.12 -0.10
CA ASN A 3 -14.15 44.12 -0.30
C ASN A 3 -13.88 45.35 0.61
N ALA A 4 -14.18 46.58 0.14
CA ALA A 4 -13.95 47.82 0.88
C ALA A 4 -14.62 47.88 2.26
N LYS A 5 -15.81 47.26 2.44
CA LYS A 5 -16.50 47.16 3.75
C LYS A 5 -15.73 46.27 4.72
N LEU A 6 -15.25 45.09 4.26
CA LEU A 6 -14.42 44.19 5.07
C LEU A 6 -13.07 44.82 5.43
N GLU A 7 -12.46 45.58 4.55
CA GLU A 7 -11.22 46.33 4.82
C GLU A 7 -11.43 47.29 5.97
N MET A 8 -12.56 48.03 5.98
CA MET A 8 -12.93 48.92 7.11
C MET A 8 -13.14 48.16 8.42
N ALA A 9 -13.76 46.97 8.39
CA ALA A 9 -13.95 46.16 9.58
C ALA A 9 -12.60 45.68 10.17
N LEU A 10 -11.67 45.26 9.31
CA LEU A 10 -10.32 44.88 9.73
C LEU A 10 -9.49 46.03 10.26
N VAL A 11 -9.62 47.22 9.66
CA VAL A 11 -8.99 48.46 10.17
C VAL A 11 -9.55 48.81 11.56
N ARG A 12 -10.86 48.63 11.79
CA ARG A 12 -11.48 48.82 13.13
C ARG A 12 -10.90 47.82 14.12
N ALA A 13 -10.79 46.55 13.78
CA ALA A 13 -10.20 45.52 14.62
C ALA A 13 -8.77 45.89 15.09
N ILE A 14 -7.94 46.38 14.17
CA ILE A 14 -6.57 46.83 14.47
C ILE A 14 -6.60 48.09 15.32
N ARG A 15 -7.48 49.04 15.00
CA ARG A 15 -7.63 50.31 15.79
C ARG A 15 -8.07 50.05 17.22
N GLU A 16 -8.99 49.09 17.41
CA GLU A 16 -9.46 48.70 18.74
C GLU A 16 -8.33 48.09 19.57
N ALA A 17 -7.56 47.17 19.03
CA ALA A 17 -6.39 46.62 19.70
C ALA A 17 -5.37 47.72 20.06
N LYS A 18 -5.15 48.68 19.17
CA LYS A 18 -4.25 49.84 19.40
C LYS A 18 -4.78 50.78 20.46
N SER A 19 -6.10 51.11 20.47
CA SER A 19 -6.71 52.00 21.41
C SER A 19 -6.66 51.45 22.83
N ARG A 20 -6.79 50.13 22.99
CA ARG A 20 -6.70 49.41 24.28
C ARG A 20 -5.26 49.04 24.65
N LYS A 21 -4.27 49.41 23.85
CA LYS A 21 -2.84 49.08 24.06
C LYS A 21 -2.57 47.58 24.20
N HIS A 22 -3.30 46.75 23.45
CA HIS A 22 -3.03 45.32 23.43
C HIS A 22 -1.74 45.03 22.63
N GLU A 23 -0.97 44.06 23.08
CA GLU A 23 0.27 43.62 22.41
C GLU A 23 0.00 43.00 21.07
N HIS A 24 -1.12 42.27 20.94
CA HIS A 24 -1.47 41.50 19.80
C HIS A 24 -2.87 41.78 19.25
N VAL A 25 -3.03 41.70 17.92
CA VAL A 25 -4.35 41.64 17.27
C VAL A 25 -4.74 40.16 17.10
N THR A 26 -5.81 39.74 17.74
CA THR A 26 -6.28 38.36 17.81
C THR A 26 -7.54 38.12 16.96
N VAL A 27 -8.03 36.88 16.89
CA VAL A 27 -9.26 36.50 16.17
C VAL A 27 -10.49 37.18 16.79
N GLU A 28 -10.47 37.41 18.08
CA GLU A 28 -11.54 38.14 18.83
C GLU A 28 -11.66 39.58 18.34
N HIS A 29 -10.55 40.22 17.99
CA HIS A 29 -10.60 41.57 17.40
C HIS A 29 -11.20 41.56 16.00
N ILE A 30 -10.95 40.48 15.19
CA ILE A 30 -11.62 40.32 13.88
C ILE A 30 -13.13 40.27 14.14
N LEU A 31 -13.59 39.37 15.02
CA LEU A 31 -15.02 39.23 15.34
C LEU A 31 -15.61 40.55 15.76
N TYR A 32 -14.95 41.27 16.69
CA TYR A 32 -15.39 42.60 17.14
C TYR A 32 -15.54 43.61 16.01
N GLY A 33 -14.60 43.67 15.10
CA GLY A 33 -14.66 44.53 13.91
C GLY A 33 -15.77 44.12 12.91
N LEU A 34 -16.07 42.82 12.82
CA LEU A 34 -17.15 42.30 11.97
C LEU A 34 -18.55 42.60 12.55
N LEU A 35 -18.71 42.73 13.87
CA LEU A 35 -19.99 43.08 14.48
C LEU A 35 -20.50 44.50 14.12
N ASP A 36 -19.66 45.35 13.53
CA ASP A 36 -20.04 46.66 12.97
C ASP A 36 -20.23 46.61 11.42
N ASP A 37 -20.11 45.45 10.80
CA ASP A 37 -20.38 45.28 9.38
C ASP A 37 -21.83 44.80 9.13
N GLU A 38 -22.54 45.50 8.26
CA GLU A 38 -23.95 45.22 7.97
C GLU A 38 -24.24 43.77 7.54
N LEU A 39 -23.35 43.15 6.76
CA LEU A 39 -23.52 41.77 6.29
C LEU A 39 -23.28 40.78 7.44
N ALA A 40 -22.21 40.95 8.21
CA ALA A 40 -21.90 40.07 9.32
C ALA A 40 -22.96 40.14 10.43
N THR A 41 -23.41 41.36 10.81
CA THR A 41 -24.47 41.55 11.77
C THR A 41 -25.79 40.91 11.32
N ARG A 42 -26.17 41.10 10.05
CA ARG A 42 -27.37 40.50 9.47
C ARG A 42 -27.29 38.95 9.47
N ILE A 43 -26.13 38.37 9.19
CA ILE A 43 -25.92 36.94 9.28
C ILE A 43 -26.13 36.44 10.71
N ILE A 44 -25.54 37.13 11.68
CA ILE A 44 -25.62 36.80 13.11
C ILE A 44 -27.09 36.86 13.58
N ASP A 45 -27.81 37.93 13.23
CA ASP A 45 -29.21 38.14 13.62
C ASP A 45 -30.14 37.06 13.00
N VAL A 46 -29.95 36.75 11.73
CA VAL A 46 -30.74 35.70 11.04
C VAL A 46 -30.45 34.30 11.61
N CYS A 47 -29.21 34.05 12.04
CA CYS A 47 -28.83 32.80 12.72
C CYS A 47 -29.30 32.76 14.20
N GLY A 48 -30.01 33.80 14.68
CA GLY A 48 -30.63 33.85 16.04
C GLY A 48 -29.68 34.35 17.12
N GLY A 49 -28.55 34.93 16.77
CA GLY A 49 -27.63 35.56 17.74
C GLY A 49 -27.96 37.01 17.97
N ASP A 50 -27.40 37.57 19.06
CA ASP A 50 -27.49 39.02 19.44
C ASP A 50 -26.11 39.66 19.28
N ALA A 51 -25.95 40.43 18.19
CA ALA A 51 -24.69 41.09 17.86
C ALA A 51 -24.29 42.14 18.94
N GLU A 52 -25.25 42.85 19.55
CA GLU A 52 -24.96 43.84 20.60
C GLU A 52 -24.51 43.17 21.90
N ASN A 53 -25.18 42.09 22.28
CA ASN A 53 -24.78 41.30 23.46
C ASN A 53 -23.36 40.72 23.29
N MET A 54 -23.09 40.17 22.12
CA MET A 54 -21.77 39.60 21.78
C MET A 54 -20.67 40.67 21.84
N LYS A 55 -20.98 41.88 21.35
CA LYS A 55 -20.04 43.02 21.41
C LYS A 55 -19.68 43.39 22.82
N LYS A 56 -20.66 43.49 23.71
CA LYS A 56 -20.44 43.80 25.17
C LYS A 56 -19.56 42.73 25.82
N ARG A 57 -19.83 41.47 25.57
CA ARG A 57 -19.05 40.34 26.12
C ARG A 57 -17.61 40.33 25.59
N LEU A 58 -17.39 40.70 24.34
CA LEU A 58 -16.04 40.87 23.79
C LEU A 58 -15.30 42.04 24.45
N GLU A 59 -15.99 43.14 24.74
CA GLU A 59 -15.40 44.26 25.47
C GLU A 59 -14.96 43.89 26.89
N GLU A 60 -15.78 43.13 27.63
CA GLU A 60 -15.43 42.57 28.93
C GLU A 60 -14.24 41.60 28.84
N PHE A 61 -14.22 40.77 27.82
CA PHE A 61 -13.12 39.85 27.58
C PHE A 61 -11.80 40.57 27.28
N PHE A 62 -11.82 41.65 26.51
CA PHE A 62 -10.64 42.46 26.19
C PHE A 62 -10.03 43.10 27.43
N VAL A 63 -10.85 43.51 28.39
CA VAL A 63 -10.39 44.13 29.66
C VAL A 63 -9.78 43.09 30.60
N SER A 64 -10.34 41.87 30.62
CA SER A 64 -9.98 40.87 31.64
C SER A 64 -8.91 39.86 31.18
N ASN A 65 -8.78 39.61 29.88
CA ASN A 65 -8.02 38.45 29.41
C ASN A 65 -6.85 38.78 28.47
N LEU A 66 -6.77 40.00 27.92
CA LEU A 66 -5.68 40.33 27.00
C LEU A 66 -4.58 41.17 27.68
N PRO A 67 -3.29 40.79 27.45
CA PRO A 67 -2.18 41.55 28.03
C PRO A 67 -2.06 42.95 27.41
N MET A 68 -1.89 43.97 28.26
CA MET A 68 -1.62 45.33 27.84
C MET A 68 -0.12 45.62 27.84
N VAL A 69 0.36 46.35 26.86
CA VAL A 69 1.76 46.77 26.78
C VAL A 69 1.99 47.92 27.79
N GLN A 70 2.92 47.74 28.74
CA GLN A 70 3.44 48.80 29.59
C GLN A 70 4.60 49.48 28.86
N GLY A 71 4.35 50.56 28.07
CA GLY A 71 5.38 51.27 27.35
C GLY A 71 4.86 52.51 26.60
N GLU A 72 5.75 53.24 25.91
CA GLU A 72 5.51 54.55 25.26
C GLU A 72 4.34 54.55 24.24
N PRO A 73 3.67 55.70 24.06
CA PRO A 73 2.57 55.86 23.10
C PRO A 73 3.10 55.76 21.67
N GLY A 74 2.75 54.68 20.95
CA GLY A 74 3.11 54.51 19.56
C GLY A 74 3.32 53.05 19.11
N HIS A 75 3.15 52.05 19.96
CA HIS A 75 3.30 50.64 19.62
C HIS A 75 2.15 50.18 18.70
N ASP A 76 2.49 49.63 17.51
CA ASP A 76 1.53 49.00 16.64
C ASP A 76 1.39 47.52 17.07
N PRO A 77 0.18 47.03 17.35
CA PRO A 77 -0.05 45.67 17.83
C PRO A 77 0.31 44.61 16.72
N ILE A 78 0.94 43.53 17.14
CA ILE A 78 1.40 42.46 16.23
C ILE A 78 0.23 41.51 15.90
N GLN A 79 0.03 41.20 14.63
CA GLN A 79 -0.99 40.24 14.22
C GLN A 79 -0.62 38.83 14.67
N THR A 80 -1.54 38.11 15.32
CA THR A 80 -1.33 36.71 15.70
C THR A 80 -1.37 35.77 14.52
N LEU A 81 -0.81 34.54 14.65
CA LEU A 81 -0.91 33.50 13.63
C LEU A 81 -2.37 33.14 13.34
N GLY A 82 -3.26 33.13 14.34
CA GLY A 82 -4.69 32.89 14.17
C GLY A 82 -5.37 33.93 13.30
N PHE A 83 -5.06 35.23 13.53
CA PHE A 83 -5.54 36.34 12.73
C PHE A 83 -5.18 36.14 11.22
N ASN A 84 -3.93 35.84 10.95
CA ASN A 84 -3.46 35.63 9.57
C ASN A 84 -4.05 34.39 8.92
N ARG A 85 -4.23 33.28 9.67
CA ARG A 85 -4.84 32.04 9.16
C ARG A 85 -6.32 32.25 8.79
N VAL A 86 -7.08 32.97 9.59
CA VAL A 86 -8.48 33.29 9.27
C VAL A 86 -8.58 34.01 7.93
N LEU A 87 -7.77 35.06 7.72
CA LEU A 87 -7.79 35.81 6.46
C LEU A 87 -7.32 34.96 5.26
N GLN A 88 -6.27 34.19 5.43
CA GLN A 88 -5.78 33.28 4.36
C GLN A 88 -6.83 32.25 3.97
N ARG A 89 -7.55 31.67 4.94
CA ARG A 89 -8.63 30.70 4.67
C ARG A 89 -9.80 31.34 3.96
N ALA A 90 -10.21 32.54 4.38
CA ALA A 90 -11.27 33.28 3.70
C ALA A 90 -10.89 33.57 2.22
N ILE A 91 -9.67 34.01 1.97
CA ILE A 91 -9.15 34.25 0.61
C ILE A 91 -9.12 32.94 -0.22
N ALA A 92 -8.61 31.85 0.36
CA ALA A 92 -8.54 30.56 -0.31
C ALA A 92 -9.95 30.02 -0.64
N HIS A 93 -10.91 30.17 0.26
CA HIS A 93 -12.30 29.78 0.05
C HIS A 93 -12.94 30.55 -1.11
N VAL A 94 -12.77 31.86 -1.18
CA VAL A 94 -13.30 32.71 -2.26
C VAL A 94 -12.65 32.37 -3.61
N GLN A 95 -11.33 32.09 -3.64
CA GLN A 95 -10.64 31.63 -4.85
C GLN A 95 -11.17 30.29 -5.37
N SER A 96 -11.52 29.36 -4.45
CA SER A 96 -12.08 28.06 -4.83
C SER A 96 -13.55 28.11 -5.24
N SER A 97 -14.32 29.07 -4.73
CA SER A 97 -15.74 29.24 -5.03
C SER A 97 -16.04 30.12 -6.24
N GLY A 98 -15.01 30.70 -6.87
CA GLY A 98 -15.17 31.55 -8.07
C GLY A 98 -15.72 32.94 -7.79
N LYS A 99 -15.88 33.36 -6.53
CA LYS A 99 -16.23 34.73 -6.15
C LYS A 99 -15.05 35.68 -6.48
N LYS A 100 -15.36 36.93 -6.82
CA LYS A 100 -14.33 37.95 -7.19
C LYS A 100 -13.71 38.65 -5.99
N GLU A 101 -14.45 38.76 -4.87
CA GLU A 101 -14.05 39.52 -3.69
C GLU A 101 -14.40 38.77 -2.42
N VAL A 102 -13.57 38.91 -1.38
CA VAL A 102 -13.79 38.38 -0.04
C VAL A 102 -14.65 39.35 0.74
N ASP A 103 -15.75 38.90 1.30
CA ASP A 103 -16.67 39.72 2.10
C ASP A 103 -16.63 39.35 3.61
N ALA A 104 -17.39 40.09 4.43
CA ALA A 104 -17.44 39.88 5.90
C ALA A 104 -18.01 38.48 6.26
N GLY A 105 -18.92 37.92 5.47
CA GLY A 105 -19.49 36.60 5.70
C GLY A 105 -18.45 35.50 5.48
N ASP A 106 -17.58 35.61 4.46
CA ASP A 106 -16.50 34.65 4.21
C ASP A 106 -15.51 34.62 5.39
N VAL A 107 -15.20 35.79 5.98
CA VAL A 107 -14.33 35.86 7.15
C VAL A 107 -15.02 35.32 8.39
N LEU A 108 -16.30 35.62 8.60
CA LEU A 108 -17.10 35.06 9.68
C LEU A 108 -17.14 33.54 9.66
N ALA A 109 -17.34 32.94 8.47
CA ALA A 109 -17.27 31.49 8.28
C ALA A 109 -15.86 30.91 8.54
N ALA A 110 -14.80 31.68 8.20
CA ALA A 110 -13.42 31.26 8.42
C ALA A 110 -13.02 31.28 9.90
N ILE A 111 -13.61 32.14 10.74
CA ILE A 111 -13.36 32.20 12.19
C ILE A 111 -13.63 30.85 12.85
N PHE A 112 -14.68 30.14 12.47
CA PHE A 112 -15.02 28.82 13.03
C PHE A 112 -13.92 27.74 12.82
N SER A 113 -12.95 27.99 11.97
CA SER A 113 -11.83 27.07 11.78
C SER A 113 -10.72 27.21 12.83
N GLU A 114 -10.79 28.25 13.69
CA GLU A 114 -9.88 28.44 14.84
C GLU A 114 -10.60 27.96 16.11
N THR A 115 -10.79 26.66 16.26
CA THR A 115 -11.63 26.02 17.30
C THR A 115 -11.22 26.34 18.74
N GLU A 116 -9.98 26.75 18.97
CA GLU A 116 -9.47 27.14 20.31
C GLU A 116 -9.61 28.65 20.60
N SER A 117 -10.20 29.43 19.68
CA SER A 117 -10.39 30.86 19.85
C SER A 117 -11.63 31.15 20.65
N PHE A 118 -11.56 32.17 21.53
CA PHE A 118 -12.72 32.68 22.23
C PHE A 118 -13.76 33.32 21.31
N ALA A 119 -13.37 33.76 20.12
CA ALA A 119 -14.32 34.22 19.10
C ALA A 119 -15.31 33.11 18.71
N VAL A 120 -14.84 31.88 18.52
CA VAL A 120 -15.70 30.72 18.26
C VAL A 120 -16.58 30.39 19.46
N TYR A 121 -16.05 30.48 20.67
CA TYR A 121 -16.82 30.29 21.90
C TYR A 121 -17.97 31.27 21.99
N PHE A 122 -17.76 32.54 21.69
CA PHE A 122 -18.82 33.56 21.73
C PHE A 122 -19.90 33.28 20.66
N LEU A 123 -19.52 32.95 19.45
CA LEU A 123 -20.47 32.56 18.39
C LEU A 123 -21.31 31.35 18.81
N HIS A 124 -20.69 30.30 19.33
CA HIS A 124 -21.42 29.13 19.82
C HIS A 124 -22.30 29.39 21.03
N SER A 125 -21.91 30.29 21.92
CA SER A 125 -22.72 30.65 23.10
C SER A 125 -24.00 31.41 22.75
N GLU A 126 -24.03 32.07 21.58
CA GLU A 126 -25.23 32.69 20.99
C GLU A 126 -26.00 31.69 20.07
N GLY A 127 -25.61 30.40 20.04
CA GLY A 127 -26.27 29.38 19.28
C GLY A 127 -25.89 29.34 17.81
N ILE A 128 -24.92 30.12 17.36
CA ILE A 128 -24.51 30.20 15.94
C ILE A 128 -23.48 29.13 15.64
N SER A 129 -23.75 28.30 14.66
CA SER A 129 -22.81 27.32 14.16
C SER A 129 -22.22 27.72 12.79
N LYS A 130 -21.08 27.09 12.43
CA LYS A 130 -20.50 27.29 11.09
C LYS A 130 -21.49 26.97 9.99
N LEU A 131 -22.37 25.99 10.22
CA LEU A 131 -23.35 25.53 9.23
C LEU A 131 -24.38 26.65 8.95
N ASP A 132 -24.89 27.29 9.97
CA ASP A 132 -25.89 28.36 9.86
C ASP A 132 -25.33 29.53 9.02
N VAL A 133 -24.09 29.94 9.29
CA VAL A 133 -23.41 31.00 8.53
C VAL A 133 -23.20 30.58 7.08
N THR A 134 -22.79 29.34 6.81
CA THR A 134 -22.56 28.87 5.43
C THR A 134 -23.85 28.64 4.68
N GLU A 135 -24.93 28.22 5.34
CA GLU A 135 -26.27 28.09 4.75
C GLU A 135 -26.83 29.45 4.33
N TYR A 136 -26.68 30.47 5.20
CA TYR A 136 -27.06 31.83 4.83
C TYR A 136 -26.28 32.38 3.62
N LEU A 137 -24.96 32.15 3.58
CA LEU A 137 -24.11 32.61 2.46
C LEU A 137 -24.45 31.92 1.13
N SER A 138 -24.95 30.69 1.15
CA SER A 138 -25.27 29.90 -0.06
C SER A 138 -26.72 30.11 -0.54
N HIS A 139 -27.67 30.42 0.34
CA HIS A 139 -29.11 30.47 0.02
C HIS A 139 -29.82 31.77 0.48
N GLY A 140 -29.17 32.62 1.25
CA GLY A 140 -29.77 33.82 1.83
C GLY A 140 -29.95 34.98 0.85
N GLN A 141 -29.30 34.97 -0.31
CA GLN A 141 -29.39 36.07 -1.29
C GLN A 141 -30.62 35.99 -2.22
N GLU A 142 -31.36 34.87 -2.26
CA GLU A 142 -32.51 34.68 -3.15
C GLU A 142 -33.87 35.02 -2.51
N ARG A 143 -33.94 35.47 -1.27
CA ARG A 143 -35.19 35.73 -0.53
C ARG A 143 -35.64 37.19 -0.45
N ASP A 144 -34.93 38.15 -1.06
CA ASP A 144 -35.25 39.58 -0.90
C ASP A 144 -36.18 40.16 -1.96
N ASP A 145 -36.79 39.39 -2.87
CA ASP A 145 -37.69 39.92 -3.92
C ASP A 145 -39.00 39.14 -4.06
N ALA A 146 -39.81 38.99 -2.99
CA ALA A 146 -41.25 38.71 -3.15
C ALA A 146 -42.04 38.98 -1.85
N PRO A 147 -43.25 39.64 -1.94
CA PRO A 147 -44.04 39.99 -0.75
C PRO A 147 -44.84 38.80 -0.21
N GLU A 148 -45.00 38.79 1.11
CA GLU A 148 -45.75 37.81 1.90
C GLU A 148 -47.20 37.70 1.49
N GLU A 149 -47.69 36.50 1.15
CA GLU A 149 -49.08 36.10 1.38
C GLU A 149 -49.11 34.82 2.23
N ILE A 150 -49.62 35.01 3.44
CA ILE A 150 -49.89 33.94 4.41
C ILE A 150 -51.08 33.11 3.88
N LYS A 151 -50.88 31.88 3.47
CA LYS A 151 -51.92 30.86 3.37
C LYS A 151 -51.64 29.75 4.38
N LYS A 152 -52.49 29.66 5.40
CA LYS A 152 -52.69 28.49 6.23
C LYS A 152 -53.13 27.32 5.36
N ASP A 153 -52.38 26.26 5.31
CA ASP A 153 -52.82 24.98 4.76
C ASP A 153 -52.85 23.89 5.83
N GLU A 154 -53.98 23.21 5.82
CA GLU A 154 -54.35 22.05 6.62
C GLU A 154 -53.49 20.81 6.30
N PRO A 155 -53.43 19.79 7.18
CA PRO A 155 -52.52 18.67 7.03
C PRO A 155 -52.99 17.69 5.93
N ARG A 156 -52.24 17.59 4.84
CA ARG A 156 -52.38 16.51 3.85
C ARG A 156 -51.60 15.26 4.32
N HIS A 157 -52.35 14.26 4.65
CA HIS A 157 -51.90 12.93 5.10
C HIS A 157 -51.52 11.96 3.95
N GLN A 158 -51.19 12.41 2.75
CA GLN A 158 -50.93 11.52 1.60
C GLN A 158 -49.53 11.58 0.99
N ASP A 159 -48.66 12.58 1.32
CA ASP A 159 -47.34 12.74 0.67
C ASP A 159 -46.17 12.00 1.38
N LYS A 160 -46.41 11.18 2.41
CA LYS A 160 -45.32 10.50 3.14
C LYS A 160 -45.01 9.09 2.62
N GLN A 161 -45.89 8.50 1.82
CA GLN A 161 -45.66 7.14 1.32
C GLN A 161 -44.80 7.15 0.05
N ASP A 162 -45.01 8.07 -0.88
CA ASP A 162 -44.21 8.19 -2.13
C ASP A 162 -42.73 8.52 -1.89
N LYS A 163 -42.40 9.34 -0.86
CA LYS A 163 -41.00 9.70 -0.57
C LYS A 163 -40.18 8.58 0.06
N GLY A 164 -40.79 7.58 0.68
CA GLY A 164 -40.14 6.42 1.27
C GLY A 164 -39.70 5.43 0.19
N ASP A 165 -40.59 5.11 -0.71
CA ASP A 165 -40.37 4.16 -1.80
C ASP A 165 -39.32 4.69 -2.79
N GLU A 166 -39.33 6.00 -3.08
CA GLU A 166 -38.33 6.69 -3.90
C GLU A 166 -36.93 6.62 -3.28
N ALA A 167 -36.79 6.71 -1.93
CA ALA A 167 -35.50 6.62 -1.26
C ALA A 167 -34.93 5.19 -1.28
N LEU A 168 -35.78 4.15 -1.18
CA LEU A 168 -35.34 2.76 -1.29
C LEU A 168 -34.89 2.45 -2.72
N GLU A 169 -35.64 2.86 -3.74
CA GLU A 169 -35.26 2.63 -5.14
C GLU A 169 -33.95 3.34 -5.52
N LYS A 170 -33.75 4.56 -5.00
CA LYS A 170 -32.61 5.40 -5.35
C LYS A 170 -31.31 5.01 -4.67
N PHE A 171 -31.38 4.50 -3.44
CA PHE A 171 -30.18 4.25 -2.60
C PHE A 171 -30.01 2.78 -2.21
N THR A 172 -30.81 1.87 -2.79
CA THR A 172 -30.63 0.43 -2.59
C THR A 172 -30.72 -0.33 -3.91
N VAL A 173 -30.04 -1.50 -3.94
CA VAL A 173 -30.13 -2.45 -5.06
C VAL A 173 -30.93 -3.66 -4.59
N ASN A 174 -32.03 -3.99 -5.27
CA ASN A 174 -32.87 -5.11 -4.91
C ASN A 174 -32.28 -6.44 -5.40
N PHE A 175 -31.78 -7.26 -4.48
CA PHE A 175 -31.25 -8.58 -4.78
C PHE A 175 -32.35 -9.59 -5.15
N SER A 176 -33.57 -9.42 -4.64
CA SER A 176 -34.70 -10.31 -4.98
C SER A 176 -35.12 -10.14 -6.44
N GLU A 177 -35.16 -8.91 -6.95
CA GLU A 177 -35.39 -8.64 -8.38
C GLU A 177 -34.26 -9.16 -9.26
N ARG A 178 -33.01 -8.99 -8.84
CA ARG A 178 -31.85 -9.54 -9.57
C ARG A 178 -31.87 -11.08 -9.60
N ALA A 179 -32.32 -11.72 -8.52
CA ALA A 179 -32.53 -13.16 -8.48
C ALA A 179 -33.57 -13.62 -9.47
N ALA A 180 -34.76 -12.95 -9.50
CA ALA A 180 -35.81 -13.22 -10.45
C ALA A 180 -35.40 -13.00 -11.92
N ALA A 181 -34.57 -12.00 -12.18
CA ALA A 181 -33.98 -11.73 -13.49
C ALA A 181 -32.85 -12.69 -13.90
N GLY A 182 -32.43 -13.63 -13.03
CA GLY A 182 -31.33 -14.55 -13.27
C GLY A 182 -29.94 -13.88 -13.30
N LEU A 183 -29.80 -12.68 -12.73
CA LEU A 183 -28.57 -11.88 -12.72
C LEU A 183 -27.64 -12.19 -11.55
N ILE A 184 -28.06 -13.04 -10.61
CA ILE A 184 -27.24 -13.48 -9.47
C ILE A 184 -26.55 -14.80 -9.81
N ASP A 185 -25.30 -14.91 -9.43
CA ASP A 185 -24.51 -16.14 -9.59
C ASP A 185 -24.97 -17.23 -8.60
N PRO A 186 -24.95 -18.51 -8.99
CA PRO A 186 -25.34 -19.59 -8.10
C PRO A 186 -24.37 -19.69 -6.91
N LEU A 187 -24.93 -19.74 -5.69
CA LEU A 187 -24.14 -20.00 -4.48
C LEU A 187 -23.78 -21.48 -4.42
N ILE A 188 -22.50 -21.78 -4.50
CA ILE A 188 -21.98 -23.15 -4.47
C ILE A 188 -21.22 -23.36 -3.15
N GLY A 189 -21.54 -24.47 -2.47
CA GLY A 189 -21.08 -24.67 -1.10
C GLY A 189 -21.80 -23.75 -0.13
N ARG A 190 -21.14 -23.40 0.97
CA ARG A 190 -21.63 -22.43 1.99
C ARG A 190 -22.99 -22.78 2.63
N THR A 191 -23.40 -24.04 2.57
CA THR A 191 -24.72 -24.46 3.10
C THR A 191 -24.80 -24.26 4.61
N LYS A 192 -23.69 -24.45 5.34
CA LYS A 192 -23.64 -24.27 6.79
C LYS A 192 -23.82 -22.80 7.17
N GLU A 193 -23.09 -21.93 6.50
CA GLU A 193 -23.10 -20.48 6.72
C GLU A 193 -24.47 -19.92 6.37
N LEU A 194 -25.02 -20.30 5.23
CA LEU A 194 -26.36 -19.88 4.80
C LEU A 194 -27.45 -20.34 5.78
N THR A 195 -27.39 -21.61 6.24
CA THR A 195 -28.31 -22.12 7.26
C THR A 195 -28.20 -21.31 8.55
N ARG A 196 -26.97 -20.93 8.94
CA ARG A 196 -26.72 -20.13 10.13
C ARG A 196 -27.27 -18.70 9.99
N VAL A 197 -27.17 -18.10 8.80
CA VAL A 197 -27.78 -16.79 8.48
C VAL A 197 -29.29 -16.89 8.63
N MET A 198 -29.94 -17.88 8.00
CA MET A 198 -31.39 -18.08 8.10
C MET A 198 -31.84 -18.30 9.55
N GLN A 199 -31.13 -19.16 10.29
CA GLN A 199 -31.42 -19.38 11.73
C GLN A 199 -31.32 -18.07 12.52
N THR A 200 -30.32 -17.25 12.24
CA THR A 200 -30.13 -15.97 12.93
C THR A 200 -31.26 -15.00 12.61
N LEU A 201 -31.67 -14.87 11.36
CA LEU A 201 -32.78 -14.01 10.93
C LEU A 201 -34.12 -14.41 11.54
N CYS A 202 -34.33 -15.69 11.85
CA CYS A 202 -35.53 -16.21 12.51
C CYS A 202 -35.54 -16.04 14.04
N ARG A 203 -34.48 -15.50 14.65
CA ARG A 203 -34.39 -15.32 16.12
C ARG A 203 -35.22 -14.14 16.59
N ARG A 204 -35.73 -14.22 17.81
CA ARG A 204 -36.43 -13.10 18.46
C ARG A 204 -35.50 -11.94 18.87
N ARG A 205 -34.26 -12.24 19.21
CA ARG A 205 -33.22 -11.27 19.62
C ARG A 205 -31.91 -11.65 18.97
N LYS A 206 -31.04 -10.67 18.71
CA LYS A 206 -29.79 -10.84 17.96
C LYS A 206 -30.07 -11.49 16.59
N ASN A 207 -31.09 -10.96 15.93
CA ASN A 207 -31.59 -11.43 14.64
C ASN A 207 -30.89 -10.81 13.44
N ASN A 208 -29.85 -10.00 13.65
CA ASN A 208 -29.04 -9.41 12.60
C ASN A 208 -27.73 -10.22 12.46
N PRO A 209 -27.55 -11.02 11.39
CA PRO A 209 -26.29 -11.70 11.13
C PRO A 209 -25.22 -10.70 10.70
N LEU A 210 -23.98 -10.91 11.18
CA LEU A 210 -22.81 -10.19 10.76
C LEU A 210 -21.82 -11.17 10.17
N LEU A 211 -21.61 -11.10 8.86
CA LEU A 211 -20.67 -11.93 8.12
C LEU A 211 -19.26 -11.38 8.31
N VAL A 212 -18.41 -12.12 8.99
CA VAL A 212 -17.03 -11.72 9.30
C VAL A 212 -16.07 -12.66 8.59
N GLY A 213 -15.17 -12.11 7.79
CA GLY A 213 -14.18 -12.90 7.04
C GLY A 213 -13.25 -12.01 6.24
N GLU A 214 -12.16 -12.57 5.73
CA GLU A 214 -11.20 -11.85 4.93
C GLU A 214 -11.81 -11.29 3.62
N PRO A 215 -11.21 -10.28 2.99
CA PRO A 215 -11.67 -9.78 1.68
C PRO A 215 -11.65 -10.89 0.63
N GLY A 216 -12.68 -10.96 -0.22
CA GLY A 216 -12.73 -11.92 -1.34
C GLY A 216 -13.13 -13.36 -0.97
N VAL A 217 -13.48 -13.66 0.29
CA VAL A 217 -13.94 -15.03 0.69
C VAL A 217 -15.40 -15.32 0.32
N GLY A 218 -16.13 -14.35 -0.26
CA GLY A 218 -17.49 -14.52 -0.73
C GLY A 218 -18.58 -14.12 0.28
N LYS A 219 -18.35 -13.12 1.14
CA LYS A 219 -19.36 -12.60 2.10
C LYS A 219 -20.62 -12.09 1.39
N THR A 220 -20.47 -11.30 0.35
CA THR A 220 -21.57 -10.74 -0.46
C THR A 220 -22.33 -11.85 -1.18
N ALA A 221 -21.61 -12.87 -1.69
CA ALA A 221 -22.22 -14.04 -2.34
C ALA A 221 -23.17 -14.82 -1.41
N VAL A 222 -22.94 -14.82 -0.09
CA VAL A 222 -23.85 -15.45 0.88
C VAL A 222 -25.19 -14.68 0.96
N ALA A 223 -25.16 -13.36 0.91
CA ALA A 223 -26.38 -12.54 0.88
C ALA A 223 -27.14 -12.68 -0.45
N GLU A 224 -26.45 -12.70 -1.57
CA GLU A 224 -26.99 -12.96 -2.90
C GLU A 224 -27.58 -14.38 -2.99
N GLY A 225 -26.87 -15.37 -2.44
CA GLY A 225 -27.33 -16.76 -2.37
C GLY A 225 -28.58 -16.92 -1.49
N LEU A 226 -28.72 -16.12 -0.43
CA LEU A 226 -29.95 -16.08 0.37
C LEU A 226 -31.12 -15.55 -0.47
N ALA A 227 -30.93 -14.50 -1.26
CA ALA A 227 -31.96 -13.97 -2.15
C ALA A 227 -32.39 -15.01 -3.21
N LEU A 228 -31.44 -15.78 -3.78
CA LEU A 228 -31.76 -16.91 -4.65
C LEU A 228 -32.57 -18.00 -3.95
N HIS A 229 -32.22 -18.38 -2.71
CA HIS A 229 -32.95 -19.38 -1.95
C HIS A 229 -34.36 -18.92 -1.58
N ILE A 230 -34.54 -17.62 -1.32
CA ILE A 230 -35.88 -17.03 -1.12
C ILE A 230 -36.71 -17.14 -2.42
N HIS A 231 -36.15 -16.75 -3.55
CA HIS A 231 -36.78 -16.86 -4.85
C HIS A 231 -37.19 -18.30 -5.20
N ASP A 232 -36.29 -19.26 -4.92
CA ASP A 232 -36.50 -20.69 -5.16
C ASP A 232 -37.47 -21.34 -4.13
N GLY A 233 -37.91 -20.60 -3.11
CA GLY A 233 -38.76 -21.12 -2.04
C GLY A 233 -38.06 -22.11 -1.08
N LYS A 234 -36.72 -22.14 -1.07
CA LYS A 234 -35.89 -23.03 -0.26
C LYS A 234 -35.56 -22.45 1.12
N VAL A 235 -36.48 -21.68 1.68
CA VAL A 235 -36.31 -20.99 2.97
C VAL A 235 -37.45 -21.31 3.93
N PRO A 236 -37.27 -21.13 5.25
CA PRO A 236 -38.37 -21.24 6.22
C PRO A 236 -39.52 -20.27 5.87
N GLU A 237 -40.74 -20.63 6.29
CA GLU A 237 -41.95 -19.89 6.00
C GLU A 237 -41.87 -18.39 6.37
N VAL A 238 -41.20 -18.08 7.48
CA VAL A 238 -40.97 -16.71 7.98
C VAL A 238 -40.12 -15.83 7.02
N LEU A 239 -39.41 -16.44 6.07
CA LEU A 239 -38.51 -15.74 5.15
C LEU A 239 -38.99 -15.80 3.69
N ARG A 240 -40.16 -16.39 3.39
CA ARG A 240 -40.63 -16.57 2.01
C ARG A 240 -40.93 -15.26 1.26
N ASP A 241 -41.53 -14.30 1.98
CA ASP A 241 -41.94 -13.02 1.39
C ASP A 241 -40.96 -11.88 1.69
N VAL A 242 -39.70 -12.24 2.04
CA VAL A 242 -38.69 -11.26 2.41
C VAL A 242 -37.90 -10.80 1.19
N GLU A 243 -37.73 -9.50 1.06
CA GLU A 243 -36.81 -8.88 0.09
C GLU A 243 -35.46 -8.54 0.72
N ILE A 244 -34.40 -8.81 -0.01
CA ILE A 244 -33.05 -8.39 0.39
C ILE A 244 -32.63 -7.21 -0.48
N ARG A 245 -32.32 -6.09 0.18
CA ARG A 245 -31.87 -4.86 -0.49
C ARG A 245 -30.47 -4.48 -0.03
N LEU A 246 -29.54 -4.39 -0.97
CA LEU A 246 -28.17 -3.92 -0.73
C LEU A 246 -28.17 -2.39 -0.61
N LEU A 247 -27.64 -1.85 0.48
CA LEU A 247 -27.42 -0.42 0.66
C LEU A 247 -26.31 0.07 -0.27
N ASP A 248 -26.64 0.98 -1.18
CA ASP A 248 -25.66 1.59 -2.09
C ASP A 248 -24.93 2.76 -1.40
N MET A 249 -23.79 2.47 -0.80
CA MET A 249 -22.94 3.47 -0.16
C MET A 249 -22.43 4.52 -1.15
N GLY A 250 -22.15 4.12 -2.39
CA GLY A 250 -21.71 5.02 -3.45
C GLY A 250 -22.78 6.04 -3.81
N GLY A 251 -24.02 5.58 -3.98
CA GLY A 251 -25.19 6.43 -4.26
C GLY A 251 -25.53 7.38 -3.11
N LEU A 252 -25.37 6.91 -1.87
CA LEU A 252 -25.57 7.75 -0.68
C LEU A 252 -24.55 8.88 -0.57
N LEU A 253 -23.31 8.64 -0.98
CA LEU A 253 -22.20 9.61 -0.93
C LEU A 253 -22.13 10.50 -2.17
N SER A 254 -22.63 10.03 -3.31
CA SER A 254 -22.55 10.74 -4.60
C SER A 254 -23.28 12.07 -4.55
N GLY A 255 -22.57 13.16 -4.90
CA GLY A 255 -23.14 14.51 -4.93
C GLY A 255 -23.42 15.13 -3.56
N THR A 256 -23.04 14.48 -2.44
CA THR A 256 -23.13 15.09 -1.11
C THR A 256 -21.90 16.00 -0.91
N LYS A 257 -22.14 17.30 -0.78
CA LYS A 257 -21.09 18.26 -0.41
C LYS A 257 -20.91 18.35 1.10
N TYR A 258 -21.92 17.95 1.88
CA TYR A 258 -21.99 18.09 3.32
C TYR A 258 -22.42 16.79 4.01
N ARG A 259 -21.90 16.58 5.21
CA ARG A 259 -22.22 15.44 6.09
C ARG A 259 -23.74 15.27 6.30
N GLY A 260 -24.47 16.39 6.47
CA GLY A 260 -25.91 16.38 6.70
C GLY A 260 -26.74 15.79 5.57
N ASP A 261 -26.27 15.83 4.31
CA ASP A 261 -27.00 15.25 3.18
C ASP A 261 -26.94 13.73 3.23
N PHE A 262 -25.77 13.16 3.54
CA PHE A 262 -25.60 11.71 3.75
C PHE A 262 -26.48 11.23 4.91
N GLU A 263 -26.44 11.93 6.06
CA GLU A 263 -27.24 11.59 7.22
C GLU A 263 -28.76 11.65 6.92
N LYS A 264 -29.20 12.66 6.17
CA LYS A 264 -30.61 12.78 5.73
C LYS A 264 -31.01 11.62 4.81
N ARG A 265 -30.17 11.26 3.84
CA ARG A 265 -30.44 10.14 2.91
C ARG A 265 -30.47 8.80 3.64
N LEU A 266 -29.46 8.50 4.47
CA LEU A 266 -29.41 7.28 5.27
C LEU A 266 -30.64 7.18 6.21
N LYS A 267 -31.00 8.29 6.87
CA LYS A 267 -32.21 8.34 7.71
C LYS A 267 -33.49 8.09 6.93
N ALA A 268 -33.60 8.59 5.70
CA ALA A 268 -34.73 8.33 4.82
C ALA A 268 -34.82 6.84 4.44
N VAL A 269 -33.69 6.20 4.09
CA VAL A 269 -33.64 4.76 3.81
C VAL A 269 -34.04 3.93 5.04
N ILE A 270 -33.48 4.24 6.23
CA ILE A 270 -33.84 3.52 7.47
C ILE A 270 -35.33 3.68 7.77
N ALA A 271 -35.88 4.88 7.68
CA ALA A 271 -37.28 5.14 7.93
C ALA A 271 -38.22 4.44 6.91
N ALA A 272 -37.76 4.23 5.67
CA ALA A 272 -38.48 3.48 4.67
C ALA A 272 -38.47 1.96 4.99
N VAL A 273 -37.28 1.40 5.32
CA VAL A 273 -37.15 -0.02 5.73
C VAL A 273 -37.96 -0.33 7.00
N GLU A 274 -38.02 0.61 7.97
CA GLU A 274 -38.80 0.43 9.20
C GLU A 274 -40.32 0.32 8.93
N LYS A 275 -40.82 0.86 7.82
CA LYS A 275 -42.23 0.75 7.42
C LYS A 275 -42.54 -0.55 6.66
N GLU A 276 -41.53 -1.19 6.12
CA GLU A 276 -41.63 -2.43 5.35
C GLU A 276 -41.05 -3.62 6.11
N PRO A 277 -41.84 -4.36 6.90
CA PRO A 277 -41.35 -5.42 7.76
C PRO A 277 -40.74 -6.60 6.99
N ASN A 278 -41.01 -6.70 5.69
CA ASN A 278 -40.49 -7.76 4.82
C ASN A 278 -39.16 -7.42 4.16
N VAL A 279 -38.63 -6.23 4.39
CA VAL A 279 -37.32 -5.82 3.84
C VAL A 279 -36.20 -6.13 4.81
N ILE A 280 -35.15 -6.78 4.33
CA ILE A 280 -33.87 -6.96 5.03
C ILE A 280 -32.82 -6.13 4.32
N LEU A 281 -32.19 -5.20 5.03
CA LEU A 281 -31.13 -4.37 4.49
C LEU A 281 -29.80 -5.11 4.56
N PHE A 282 -29.14 -5.34 3.43
CA PHE A 282 -27.77 -5.82 3.41
C PHE A 282 -26.81 -4.63 3.36
N ILE A 283 -25.89 -4.55 4.32
CA ILE A 283 -24.90 -3.49 4.42
C ILE A 283 -23.53 -4.12 4.26
N ASP A 284 -22.97 -3.99 3.07
CA ASP A 284 -21.61 -4.42 2.81
C ASP A 284 -20.63 -3.44 3.44
N GLU A 285 -19.52 -3.94 3.98
CA GLU A 285 -18.52 -3.15 4.70
C GLU A 285 -19.13 -2.23 5.78
N ILE A 286 -20.00 -2.79 6.64
CA ILE A 286 -20.75 -2.02 7.66
C ILE A 286 -19.85 -1.15 8.55
N HIS A 287 -18.57 -1.49 8.67
CA HIS A 287 -17.58 -0.71 9.40
C HIS A 287 -17.38 0.70 8.81
N THR A 288 -17.66 0.91 7.52
CA THR A 288 -17.58 2.22 6.87
C THR A 288 -18.60 3.20 7.45
N ILE A 289 -19.74 2.69 7.91
CA ILE A 289 -20.78 3.48 8.57
C ILE A 289 -20.47 3.67 10.05
N VAL A 290 -19.87 2.64 10.69
CA VAL A 290 -19.67 2.61 12.15
C VAL A 290 -18.35 3.24 12.57
N GLY A 291 -17.31 3.09 11.77
CA GLY A 291 -15.93 3.45 12.14
C GLY A 291 -15.44 4.81 11.67
N ALA A 292 -16.20 5.47 10.85
CA ALA A 292 -15.85 6.72 10.23
C ALA A 292 -15.67 7.92 11.21
N GLY A 293 -15.71 7.71 12.54
CA GLY A 293 -15.62 8.74 13.58
C GLY A 293 -14.29 8.88 14.32
N ALA A 294 -13.33 7.99 14.14
CA ALA A 294 -12.22 7.83 15.07
C ALA A 294 -10.86 8.44 14.67
N THR A 295 -10.68 8.92 13.44
CA THR A 295 -9.40 9.50 13.00
C THR A 295 -9.56 10.90 12.44
N SER A 296 -8.87 11.84 13.09
CA SER A 296 -8.52 13.22 12.71
C SER A 296 -9.19 13.78 11.43
N GLY A 297 -10.25 14.56 11.59
CA GLY A 297 -10.65 15.50 10.55
C GLY A 297 -11.91 15.18 9.76
N GLY A 298 -13.00 14.74 10.40
CA GLY A 298 -14.33 14.81 9.78
C GLY A 298 -14.90 13.51 9.25
N SER A 299 -14.70 12.42 9.94
CA SER A 299 -15.30 11.15 9.59
C SER A 299 -16.74 11.00 10.09
N MET A 300 -17.57 10.35 9.27
CA MET A 300 -19.00 10.18 9.42
C MET A 300 -19.34 9.16 10.53
N ASP A 301 -19.70 9.60 11.71
CA ASP A 301 -20.26 8.68 12.72
C ASP A 301 -21.78 8.51 12.48
N ALA A 302 -22.11 7.75 11.47
CA ALA A 302 -23.49 7.37 11.18
C ALA A 302 -24.01 6.22 12.05
N SER A 303 -23.16 5.66 12.92
CA SER A 303 -23.57 4.62 13.86
C SER A 303 -24.70 5.06 14.78
N ASN A 304 -24.75 6.34 15.12
CA ASN A 304 -25.80 6.93 15.94
C ASN A 304 -27.21 6.92 15.28
N LEU A 305 -27.26 6.82 13.94
CA LEU A 305 -28.51 6.67 13.20
C LEU A 305 -29.00 5.22 13.17
N LEU A 306 -28.08 4.25 13.05
CA LEU A 306 -28.40 2.83 13.04
C LEU A 306 -28.74 2.28 14.44
N LYS A 307 -28.07 2.76 15.49
CA LYS A 307 -28.25 2.28 16.86
C LYS A 307 -29.70 2.28 17.36
N PRO A 308 -30.48 3.35 17.20
CA PRO A 308 -31.90 3.37 17.63
C PRO A 308 -32.75 2.31 16.89
N ALA A 309 -32.63 2.24 15.57
CA ALA A 309 -33.38 1.30 14.73
C ALA A 309 -33.04 -0.17 15.00
N LEU A 310 -31.75 -0.46 15.27
CA LEU A 310 -31.30 -1.78 15.72
C LEU A 310 -31.72 -2.09 17.18
N GLN A 311 -31.85 -1.06 18.03
CA GLN A 311 -32.27 -1.24 19.42
C GLN A 311 -33.77 -1.52 19.55
N SER A 312 -34.60 -0.83 18.79
CA SER A 312 -36.04 -1.07 18.71
C SER A 312 -36.36 -2.45 18.09
N GLY A 313 -35.46 -2.96 17.24
CA GLY A 313 -35.72 -4.18 16.44
C GLY A 313 -36.58 -3.89 15.20
N SER A 314 -36.82 -2.61 14.88
CA SER A 314 -37.54 -2.20 13.67
C SER A 314 -36.72 -2.39 12.39
N LEU A 315 -35.39 -2.32 12.51
CA LEU A 315 -34.48 -2.60 11.40
C LEU A 315 -33.96 -4.04 11.47
N ARG A 316 -34.22 -4.80 10.40
CA ARG A 316 -33.60 -6.09 10.13
C ARG A 316 -32.47 -5.89 9.14
N CYS A 317 -31.25 -6.30 9.47
CA CYS A 317 -30.14 -6.15 8.56
C CYS A 317 -29.17 -7.32 8.61
N ILE A 318 -28.45 -7.51 7.50
CA ILE A 318 -27.28 -8.38 7.37
C ILE A 318 -26.10 -7.46 7.17
N GLY A 319 -25.07 -7.56 7.99
CA GLY A 319 -23.83 -6.80 7.80
C GLY A 319 -22.70 -7.69 7.28
N SER A 320 -21.75 -7.12 6.57
CA SER A 320 -20.47 -7.76 6.27
C SER A 320 -19.31 -6.90 6.76
N THR A 321 -18.21 -7.53 7.17
CA THR A 321 -16.98 -6.84 7.58
C THR A 321 -15.79 -7.80 7.55
N THR A 322 -14.56 -7.28 7.71
CA THR A 322 -13.38 -8.12 7.90
C THR A 322 -13.13 -8.41 9.39
N TYR A 323 -12.18 -9.30 9.69
CA TYR A 323 -11.82 -9.61 11.09
C TYR A 323 -11.17 -8.41 11.78
N GLU A 324 -10.39 -7.63 11.06
CA GLU A 324 -9.70 -6.46 11.58
C GLU A 324 -10.69 -5.36 11.95
N GLU A 325 -11.57 -4.99 11.04
CA GLU A 325 -12.57 -3.95 11.27
C GLU A 325 -13.61 -4.40 12.32
N TYR A 326 -13.97 -5.69 12.36
CA TYR A 326 -14.82 -6.22 13.41
C TYR A 326 -14.27 -5.92 14.80
N ARG A 327 -12.97 -6.24 15.02
CA ARG A 327 -12.28 -5.97 16.30
C ARG A 327 -12.17 -4.48 16.60
N ASN A 328 -11.90 -3.69 15.59
CA ASN A 328 -11.62 -2.26 15.76
C ASN A 328 -12.87 -1.43 16.01
N TYR A 329 -13.98 -1.74 15.35
CA TYR A 329 -15.16 -0.89 15.34
C TYR A 329 -16.40 -1.53 15.98
N ILE A 330 -16.68 -2.81 15.76
CA ILE A 330 -17.94 -3.42 16.17
C ILE A 330 -17.84 -4.09 17.53
N GLU A 331 -16.76 -4.82 17.80
CA GLU A 331 -16.57 -5.53 19.08
C GLU A 331 -16.42 -4.56 20.26
N LYS A 332 -15.78 -3.42 20.03
CA LYS A 332 -15.60 -2.36 21.04
C LYS A 332 -16.91 -1.65 21.34
N ASP A 333 -17.84 -1.58 20.41
CA ASP A 333 -19.17 -0.97 20.61
C ASP A 333 -20.15 -1.98 21.19
N ARG A 334 -20.38 -1.88 22.51
CA ARG A 334 -21.29 -2.77 23.25
C ARG A 334 -22.74 -2.72 22.76
N ALA A 335 -23.20 -1.63 22.16
CA ALA A 335 -24.55 -1.51 21.63
C ALA A 335 -24.72 -2.32 20.38
N LEU A 336 -23.78 -2.28 19.46
CA LEU A 336 -23.78 -3.03 18.21
C LEU A 336 -23.47 -4.52 18.42
N SER A 337 -22.47 -4.87 19.22
CA SER A 337 -22.08 -6.26 19.45
C SER A 337 -23.18 -7.11 20.13
N ARG A 338 -24.09 -6.46 20.87
CA ARG A 338 -25.27 -7.12 21.45
C ARG A 338 -26.42 -7.34 20.46
N ARG A 339 -26.42 -6.66 19.32
CA ARG A 339 -27.48 -6.73 18.30
C ARG A 339 -27.13 -7.62 17.14
N PHE A 340 -25.86 -7.70 16.82
CA PHE A 340 -25.36 -8.59 15.77
C PHE A 340 -24.97 -9.96 16.28
N GLN A 341 -25.20 -10.97 15.45
CA GLN A 341 -24.69 -12.32 15.63
C GLN A 341 -23.55 -12.53 14.64
N LYS A 342 -22.34 -12.65 15.14
CA LYS A 342 -21.16 -12.97 14.34
C LYS A 342 -21.32 -14.33 13.68
N ILE A 343 -21.03 -14.41 12.39
CA ILE A 343 -20.95 -15.62 11.57
C ILE A 343 -19.63 -15.54 10.82
N ASP A 344 -18.71 -16.45 11.10
CA ASP A 344 -17.43 -16.50 10.45
C ASP A 344 -17.56 -17.09 9.06
N ILE A 345 -16.98 -16.41 8.06
CA ILE A 345 -16.88 -16.84 6.67
C ILE A 345 -15.40 -17.11 6.40
N GLU A 346 -15.03 -18.37 6.50
CA GLU A 346 -13.65 -18.81 6.31
C GLU A 346 -13.30 -18.87 4.80
N GLU A 347 -12.00 -18.85 4.49
CA GLU A 347 -11.51 -19.10 3.13
C GLU A 347 -11.89 -20.53 2.72
N PRO A 348 -12.53 -20.74 1.54
CA PRO A 348 -12.87 -22.08 1.07
C PRO A 348 -11.60 -22.87 0.73
N THR A 349 -11.70 -24.18 0.85
CA THR A 349 -10.62 -25.08 0.41
C THR A 349 -10.43 -25.07 -1.10
N VAL A 350 -9.31 -25.61 -1.57
CA VAL A 350 -9.01 -25.73 -3.02
C VAL A 350 -10.11 -26.55 -3.73
N GLU A 351 -10.60 -27.62 -3.08
CA GLU A 351 -11.66 -28.49 -3.62
C GLU A 351 -13.01 -27.73 -3.69
N GLU A 352 -13.38 -27.00 -2.65
CA GLU A 352 -14.59 -26.19 -2.64
C GLU A 352 -14.52 -25.07 -3.67
N THR A 353 -13.36 -24.42 -3.79
CA THR A 353 -13.12 -23.40 -4.80
C THR A 353 -13.22 -23.95 -6.22
N HIS A 354 -12.70 -25.17 -6.45
CA HIS A 354 -12.84 -25.83 -7.75
C HIS A 354 -14.32 -26.07 -8.11
N ALA A 355 -15.13 -26.49 -7.13
CA ALA A 355 -16.57 -26.65 -7.35
C ALA A 355 -17.26 -25.29 -7.62
N ILE A 356 -16.85 -24.22 -6.94
CA ILE A 356 -17.35 -22.85 -7.19
C ILE A 356 -17.02 -22.44 -8.64
N LEU A 357 -15.76 -22.57 -9.07
CA LEU A 357 -15.38 -22.19 -10.42
C LEU A 357 -16.09 -23.03 -11.49
N GLN A 358 -16.31 -24.33 -11.26
CA GLN A 358 -17.09 -25.16 -12.15
C GLN A 358 -18.54 -24.67 -12.32
N GLY A 359 -19.15 -24.21 -11.24
CA GLY A 359 -20.51 -23.68 -11.32
C GLY A 359 -20.60 -22.31 -11.98
N LEU A 360 -19.56 -21.50 -11.86
CA LEU A 360 -19.45 -20.20 -12.51
C LEU A 360 -18.98 -20.28 -13.98
N GLN A 361 -18.33 -21.38 -14.34
CA GLN A 361 -17.73 -21.60 -15.67
C GLN A 361 -18.68 -21.27 -16.83
N PRO A 362 -19.96 -21.70 -16.87
CA PRO A 362 -20.86 -21.41 -18.01
C PRO A 362 -21.04 -19.92 -18.25
N ARG A 363 -21.13 -19.12 -17.19
CA ARG A 363 -21.31 -17.65 -17.28
C ARG A 363 -20.07 -16.95 -17.84
N TYR A 364 -18.88 -17.37 -17.41
CA TYR A 364 -17.61 -16.84 -17.94
C TYR A 364 -17.37 -17.29 -19.38
N GLU A 365 -17.78 -18.51 -19.75
CA GLU A 365 -17.72 -19.02 -21.13
C GLU A 365 -18.63 -18.21 -22.05
N GLU A 366 -19.84 -17.89 -21.62
CA GLU A 366 -20.77 -17.03 -22.33
C GLU A 366 -20.26 -15.61 -22.47
N HIS A 367 -19.80 -15.01 -21.36
CA HIS A 367 -19.30 -13.64 -21.34
C HIS A 367 -18.09 -13.44 -22.26
N HIS A 368 -17.12 -14.36 -22.26
CA HIS A 368 -15.90 -14.26 -23.06
C HIS A 368 -16.02 -14.93 -24.44
N ASN A 369 -17.11 -15.65 -24.72
CA ASN A 369 -17.32 -16.47 -25.95
C ASN A 369 -16.18 -17.45 -26.19
N ILE A 370 -15.80 -18.20 -25.16
CA ILE A 370 -14.71 -19.22 -25.13
C ILE A 370 -15.18 -20.46 -24.36
N ARG A 371 -14.34 -21.49 -24.31
CA ARG A 371 -14.53 -22.68 -23.47
C ARG A 371 -13.33 -22.89 -22.56
N TYR A 372 -13.55 -23.24 -21.32
CA TYR A 372 -12.49 -23.63 -20.40
C TYR A 372 -12.39 -25.16 -20.35
N ALA A 373 -11.20 -25.70 -20.62
CA ALA A 373 -10.96 -27.13 -20.39
C ALA A 373 -11.01 -27.41 -18.86
N ALA A 374 -11.58 -28.54 -18.45
CA ALA A 374 -11.67 -28.89 -17.03
C ALA A 374 -10.30 -28.84 -16.30
N ALA A 375 -9.23 -29.27 -16.99
CA ALA A 375 -7.87 -29.17 -16.48
C ALA A 375 -7.40 -27.69 -16.30
N ALA A 376 -7.90 -26.76 -17.12
CA ALA A 376 -7.57 -25.34 -17.00
C ALA A 376 -8.28 -24.70 -15.78
N VAL A 377 -9.54 -25.06 -15.51
CA VAL A 377 -10.28 -24.60 -14.32
C VAL A 377 -9.58 -25.10 -13.05
N LYS A 378 -9.21 -26.39 -13.01
CA LYS A 378 -8.45 -26.95 -11.90
C LYS A 378 -7.11 -26.23 -11.70
N ALA A 379 -6.38 -26.02 -12.79
CA ALA A 379 -5.11 -25.30 -12.74
C ALA A 379 -5.27 -23.83 -12.27
N ALA A 380 -6.38 -23.15 -12.61
CA ALA A 380 -6.65 -21.79 -12.15
C ALA A 380 -6.72 -21.73 -10.62
N VAL A 381 -7.37 -22.69 -9.98
CA VAL A 381 -7.46 -22.77 -8.52
C VAL A 381 -6.11 -23.12 -7.90
N GLU A 382 -5.49 -24.21 -8.33
CA GLU A 382 -4.23 -24.70 -7.75
C GLU A 382 -3.08 -23.70 -7.90
N LEU A 383 -2.99 -23.04 -9.05
CA LEU A 383 -1.96 -22.05 -9.31
C LEU A 383 -2.25 -20.72 -8.62
N ALA A 384 -3.52 -20.31 -8.53
CA ALA A 384 -3.90 -19.11 -7.76
C ALA A 384 -3.59 -19.31 -6.27
N ASP A 385 -3.93 -20.46 -5.71
CA ASP A 385 -3.64 -20.77 -4.31
C ASP A 385 -2.13 -20.77 -4.04
N ARG A 386 -1.36 -21.38 -4.92
CA ARG A 386 0.09 -21.54 -4.77
C ARG A 386 0.87 -20.25 -4.98
N TYR A 387 0.45 -19.39 -5.91
CA TYR A 387 1.27 -18.28 -6.40
C TYR A 387 0.72 -16.90 -6.03
N ILE A 388 -0.59 -16.75 -5.81
CA ILE A 388 -1.23 -15.49 -5.41
C ILE A 388 -1.49 -15.55 -3.90
N THR A 389 -0.55 -15.01 -3.12
CA THR A 389 -0.55 -15.11 -1.64
C THR A 389 -1.10 -13.87 -0.95
N ASP A 390 -1.32 -12.78 -1.68
CA ASP A 390 -1.82 -11.50 -1.17
C ASP A 390 -3.36 -11.39 -1.18
N ARG A 391 -4.05 -12.41 -1.71
CA ARG A 391 -5.51 -12.50 -1.82
C ARG A 391 -6.01 -13.86 -1.40
N PHE A 392 -7.33 -13.96 -1.15
CA PHE A 392 -7.98 -15.17 -0.67
C PHE A 392 -8.80 -15.87 -1.75
N LEU A 393 -9.00 -17.18 -1.62
CA LEU A 393 -9.95 -17.94 -2.40
C LEU A 393 -11.39 -17.58 -1.95
N PRO A 394 -12.39 -17.62 -2.86
CA PRO A 394 -12.30 -18.00 -4.28
C PRO A 394 -11.92 -16.84 -5.20
N ASP A 395 -11.92 -15.60 -4.73
CA ASP A 395 -11.79 -14.37 -5.52
C ASP A 395 -10.55 -14.39 -6.43
N LYS A 396 -9.37 -14.70 -5.86
CA LYS A 396 -8.13 -14.80 -6.64
C LYS A 396 -8.17 -15.83 -7.78
N ALA A 397 -8.93 -16.91 -7.63
CA ALA A 397 -9.07 -17.93 -8.66
C ALA A 397 -10.10 -17.53 -9.73
N ILE A 398 -11.14 -16.83 -9.32
CA ILE A 398 -12.14 -16.22 -10.21
C ILE A 398 -11.46 -15.14 -11.07
N ASP A 399 -10.65 -14.28 -10.48
CA ASP A 399 -9.87 -13.26 -11.19
C ASP A 399 -8.94 -13.89 -12.23
N VAL A 400 -8.27 -15.00 -11.90
CA VAL A 400 -7.43 -15.73 -12.86
C VAL A 400 -8.27 -16.22 -14.03
N MET A 401 -9.44 -16.79 -13.78
CA MET A 401 -10.32 -17.30 -14.84
C MET A 401 -10.81 -16.16 -15.75
N ASP A 402 -11.21 -15.04 -15.17
CA ASP A 402 -11.67 -13.86 -15.90
C ASP A 402 -10.55 -13.22 -16.73
N GLU A 403 -9.37 -13.01 -16.14
CA GLU A 403 -8.20 -12.43 -16.85
C GLU A 403 -7.73 -13.33 -18.01
N VAL A 404 -7.78 -14.66 -17.85
CA VAL A 404 -7.50 -15.61 -18.95
C VAL A 404 -8.51 -15.41 -20.07
N GLY A 405 -9.81 -15.32 -19.75
CA GLY A 405 -10.87 -15.07 -20.72
C GLY A 405 -10.68 -13.75 -21.47
N ALA A 406 -10.40 -12.67 -20.74
CA ALA A 406 -10.10 -11.37 -21.31
C ALA A 406 -8.89 -11.39 -22.25
N SER A 407 -7.83 -12.12 -21.88
CA SER A 407 -6.62 -12.26 -22.71
C SER A 407 -6.89 -12.89 -24.08
N PHE A 408 -7.90 -13.76 -24.18
CA PHE A 408 -8.31 -14.38 -25.45
C PHE A 408 -8.97 -13.37 -26.40
N ARG A 409 -9.65 -12.35 -25.88
CA ARG A 409 -10.24 -11.27 -26.70
C ARG A 409 -9.17 -10.41 -27.38
N LEU A 410 -8.02 -10.25 -26.72
CA LEU A 410 -6.91 -9.40 -27.20
C LEU A 410 -5.92 -10.13 -28.12
N ASN A 411 -5.93 -11.46 -28.15
CA ASN A 411 -4.95 -12.26 -28.91
C ASN A 411 -5.61 -12.98 -30.08
N ASP A 412 -5.36 -12.52 -31.33
CA ASP A 412 -5.95 -13.09 -32.53
C ASP A 412 -5.63 -14.59 -32.75
N ALA A 413 -4.45 -15.03 -32.33
CA ALA A 413 -4.07 -16.47 -32.45
C ALA A 413 -4.85 -17.34 -31.43
N ALA A 414 -5.10 -16.82 -30.21
CA ALA A 414 -5.90 -17.50 -29.20
C ALA A 414 -7.39 -17.49 -29.56
N ARG A 415 -7.88 -16.40 -30.15
CA ARG A 415 -9.25 -16.22 -30.64
C ARG A 415 -9.72 -17.32 -31.62
N LYS A 416 -8.80 -17.80 -32.46
CA LYS A 416 -9.07 -18.93 -33.41
C LYS A 416 -9.28 -20.27 -32.70
N ARG A 417 -8.66 -20.49 -31.55
CA ARG A 417 -8.71 -21.76 -30.80
C ARG A 417 -9.96 -21.92 -29.93
N LYS A 418 -10.51 -20.80 -29.38
CA LYS A 418 -11.67 -20.74 -28.52
C LYS A 418 -11.65 -21.60 -27.23
N THR A 419 -10.58 -22.36 -26.98
CA THR A 419 -10.48 -23.24 -25.80
C THR A 419 -9.26 -22.86 -24.95
N VAL A 420 -9.49 -22.58 -23.70
CA VAL A 420 -8.46 -22.29 -22.70
C VAL A 420 -7.80 -23.57 -22.24
N THR A 421 -6.47 -23.56 -22.20
CA THR A 421 -5.65 -24.68 -21.74
C THR A 421 -4.89 -24.32 -20.46
N VAL A 422 -4.31 -25.30 -19.79
CA VAL A 422 -3.45 -25.11 -18.60
C VAL A 422 -2.33 -24.09 -18.88
N ARG A 423 -1.71 -24.14 -20.07
CA ARG A 423 -0.63 -23.20 -20.44
C ARG A 423 -1.09 -21.74 -20.51
N ASP A 424 -2.34 -21.50 -20.87
CA ASP A 424 -2.89 -20.13 -20.89
C ASP A 424 -3.06 -19.61 -19.48
N VAL A 425 -3.55 -20.47 -18.57
CA VAL A 425 -3.66 -20.16 -17.13
C VAL A 425 -2.29 -19.91 -16.52
N GLU A 426 -1.31 -20.80 -16.76
CA GLU A 426 0.07 -20.62 -16.29
C GLU A 426 0.66 -19.26 -16.69
N LYS A 427 0.43 -18.85 -17.94
CA LYS A 427 0.90 -17.56 -18.47
C LYS A 427 0.28 -16.37 -17.75
N ILE A 428 -1.01 -16.45 -17.46
CA ILE A 428 -1.72 -15.37 -16.78
C ILE A 428 -1.35 -15.31 -15.29
N VAL A 429 -1.36 -16.44 -14.60
CA VAL A 429 -0.91 -16.52 -13.20
C VAL A 429 0.52 -16.00 -13.05
N SER A 430 1.41 -16.38 -13.96
CA SER A 430 2.79 -15.86 -13.99
C SER A 430 2.83 -14.33 -14.06
N ARG A 431 1.95 -13.72 -14.84
CA ARG A 431 1.85 -12.25 -14.94
C ARG A 431 1.27 -11.62 -13.69
N MET A 432 0.16 -12.17 -13.18
CA MET A 432 -0.54 -11.66 -11.99
C MET A 432 0.33 -11.76 -10.73
N ALA A 433 0.92 -12.95 -10.51
CA ALA A 433 1.77 -13.22 -9.35
C ALA A 433 3.22 -12.71 -9.52
N ARG A 434 3.56 -12.10 -10.67
CA ARG A 434 4.93 -11.66 -11.01
C ARG A 434 5.96 -12.77 -10.88
N VAL A 435 5.56 -14.00 -11.18
CA VAL A 435 6.41 -15.19 -11.19
C VAL A 435 6.94 -15.38 -12.59
N PRO A 436 8.21 -15.75 -12.79
CA PRO A 436 8.69 -16.11 -14.13
C PRO A 436 7.81 -17.19 -14.75
N ALA A 437 7.34 -16.98 -15.98
CA ALA A 437 6.44 -17.92 -16.67
C ALA A 437 7.03 -19.35 -16.80
N LYS A 438 8.35 -19.45 -16.68
CA LYS A 438 9.10 -20.71 -16.67
C LYS A 438 9.00 -21.48 -15.35
N SER A 439 8.75 -20.80 -14.23
CA SER A 439 8.58 -21.45 -12.91
C SER A 439 7.18 -22.04 -12.73
N ALA A 440 6.20 -21.54 -13.47
CA ALA A 440 4.84 -22.09 -13.51
C ALA A 440 4.70 -23.28 -14.49
N SER A 441 5.61 -23.42 -15.44
CA SER A 441 5.62 -24.52 -16.42
C SER A 441 6.74 -25.50 -16.10
N GLY A 442 6.55 -26.79 -16.37
CA GLY A 442 7.53 -27.87 -16.12
C GLY A 442 8.91 -27.73 -16.80
N SER A 443 9.21 -26.59 -17.44
CA SER A 443 10.52 -26.23 -17.99
C SER A 443 11.59 -25.85 -16.98
N ASP A 444 11.21 -25.66 -15.71
CA ASP A 444 12.10 -25.27 -14.62
C ASP A 444 13.26 -26.28 -14.41
N LEU A 445 12.99 -27.55 -14.65
CA LEU A 445 13.97 -28.64 -14.56
C LEU A 445 15.15 -28.49 -15.54
N ALA A 446 14.90 -28.01 -16.76
CA ALA A 446 15.96 -27.83 -17.78
C ALA A 446 16.89 -26.64 -17.38
N HIS A 447 16.34 -25.56 -16.81
CA HIS A 447 17.11 -24.42 -16.33
C HIS A 447 17.95 -24.77 -15.09
N LEU A 448 17.39 -25.54 -14.15
CA LEU A 448 18.12 -26.00 -12.97
C LEU A 448 19.26 -26.96 -13.33
N LYS A 449 19.13 -27.74 -14.44
CA LYS A 449 20.19 -28.63 -14.91
C LYS A 449 21.42 -27.87 -15.40
N GLY A 450 21.23 -26.71 -16.05
CA GLY A 450 22.32 -25.86 -16.58
C GLY A 450 22.84 -24.78 -15.64
N LEU A 451 22.22 -24.59 -14.45
CA LEU A 451 22.51 -23.47 -13.54
C LEU A 451 23.98 -23.42 -13.10
N ASP A 452 24.59 -24.59 -12.83
CA ASP A 452 25.99 -24.70 -12.45
C ASP A 452 26.93 -24.11 -13.52
N ALA A 453 26.75 -24.50 -14.78
CA ALA A 453 27.57 -24.02 -15.88
C ALA A 453 27.41 -22.50 -16.12
N VAL A 454 26.21 -21.98 -15.97
CA VAL A 454 25.92 -20.54 -16.14
C VAL A 454 26.61 -19.74 -15.05
N LEU A 455 26.49 -20.16 -13.79
CA LEU A 455 27.13 -19.46 -12.66
C LEU A 455 28.67 -19.53 -12.73
N LYS A 456 29.27 -20.69 -13.04
CA LYS A 456 30.71 -20.85 -13.20
C LYS A 456 31.29 -20.02 -14.37
N LYS A 457 30.50 -19.78 -15.41
CA LYS A 457 30.90 -18.88 -16.51
C LYS A 457 30.92 -17.39 -16.07
N ALA A 458 30.03 -17.01 -15.17
CA ALA A 458 29.91 -15.61 -14.69
C ALA A 458 30.85 -15.30 -13.52
N ILE A 459 31.21 -16.30 -12.72
CA ILE A 459 31.94 -16.15 -11.45
C ILE A 459 33.14 -17.08 -11.47
N PHE A 460 34.30 -16.51 -11.24
CA PHE A 460 35.57 -17.22 -11.35
C PHE A 460 36.14 -17.65 -9.99
N GLY A 461 36.64 -18.87 -9.91
CA GLY A 461 37.41 -19.38 -8.76
C GLY A 461 36.58 -19.73 -7.54
N GLN A 462 35.25 -19.82 -7.67
CA GLN A 462 34.34 -20.17 -6.58
C GLN A 462 33.54 -21.45 -6.93
N ASP A 463 34.14 -22.37 -7.69
CA ASP A 463 33.42 -23.55 -8.21
C ASP A 463 32.79 -24.38 -7.10
N HIS A 464 33.51 -24.60 -6.00
CA HIS A 464 33.01 -25.34 -4.83
C HIS A 464 31.79 -24.64 -4.18
N ALA A 465 31.85 -23.32 -4.03
CA ALA A 465 30.75 -22.53 -3.47
C ALA A 465 29.52 -22.60 -4.38
N ILE A 466 29.71 -22.52 -5.69
CA ILE A 466 28.63 -22.61 -6.68
C ILE A 466 28.00 -24.01 -6.66
N GLU A 467 28.80 -25.09 -6.64
CA GLU A 467 28.31 -26.47 -6.56
C GLU A 467 27.47 -26.71 -5.30
N ALA A 468 27.95 -26.26 -4.14
CA ALA A 468 27.22 -26.36 -2.89
C ALA A 468 25.88 -25.62 -2.94
N LEU A 469 25.88 -24.38 -3.48
CA LEU A 469 24.67 -23.57 -3.64
C LEU A 469 23.67 -24.23 -4.58
N VAL A 470 24.11 -24.63 -5.78
CA VAL A 470 23.24 -25.25 -6.80
C VAL A 470 22.68 -26.57 -6.31
N SER A 471 23.47 -27.40 -5.62
CA SER A 471 23.02 -28.65 -5.02
C SER A 471 21.93 -28.41 -3.97
N ALA A 472 22.08 -27.41 -3.11
CA ALA A 472 21.10 -27.06 -2.10
C ALA A 472 19.80 -26.52 -2.72
N VAL A 473 19.89 -25.64 -3.73
CA VAL A 473 18.73 -25.15 -4.49
C VAL A 473 17.99 -26.29 -5.18
N LYS A 474 18.70 -27.23 -5.82
CA LYS A 474 18.11 -28.41 -6.45
C LYS A 474 17.37 -29.29 -5.44
N ARG A 475 17.97 -29.56 -4.27
CA ARG A 475 17.29 -30.33 -3.20
C ARG A 475 16.01 -29.68 -2.72
N SER A 476 16.02 -28.38 -2.50
CA SER A 476 14.84 -27.63 -2.09
C SER A 476 13.72 -27.71 -3.15
N ARG A 477 14.06 -27.51 -4.42
CA ARG A 477 13.10 -27.59 -5.52
C ARG A 477 12.59 -29.03 -5.80
N ALA A 478 13.34 -30.05 -5.42
CA ALA A 478 12.91 -31.45 -5.48
C ALA A 478 11.94 -31.84 -4.36
N GLY A 479 11.59 -30.92 -3.45
CA GLY A 479 10.68 -31.20 -2.33
C GLY A 479 11.32 -32.02 -1.20
N LEU A 480 12.64 -32.16 -1.17
CA LEU A 480 13.37 -32.90 -0.13
C LEU A 480 13.66 -32.06 1.11
N LYS A 481 13.06 -30.87 1.22
CA LYS A 481 13.14 -29.98 2.38
C LYS A 481 11.83 -30.06 3.18
N GLN A 482 11.91 -29.90 4.50
CA GLN A 482 10.72 -29.70 5.33
C GLN A 482 9.93 -28.48 4.84
N GLN A 483 8.60 -28.60 4.82
CA GLN A 483 7.71 -27.61 4.15
C GLN A 483 7.63 -26.23 4.82
N GLU A 484 8.16 -26.08 6.03
CA GLU A 484 7.96 -24.88 6.85
C GLU A 484 9.05 -23.79 6.70
N GLY A 485 10.00 -23.90 5.80
CA GLY A 485 11.10 -22.92 5.62
C GLY A 485 11.09 -22.21 4.25
N PRO A 486 11.87 -21.12 4.08
CA PRO A 486 12.13 -20.50 2.77
C PRO A 486 12.70 -21.50 1.78
N THR A 487 12.64 -21.21 0.47
CA THR A 487 13.25 -22.07 -0.58
C THR A 487 14.72 -22.43 -0.29
N GLY A 488 15.48 -21.51 0.31
CA GLY A 488 16.83 -21.76 0.77
C GLY A 488 17.31 -20.66 1.70
N SER A 489 18.09 -21.04 2.73
CA SER A 489 18.69 -20.11 3.71
C SER A 489 20.19 -20.36 3.75
N PHE A 490 20.98 -19.44 3.18
CA PHE A 490 22.41 -19.62 2.96
C PHE A 490 23.22 -18.52 3.67
N LEU A 491 24.33 -18.92 4.30
CA LEU A 491 25.33 -17.99 4.81
C LEU A 491 26.59 -18.07 3.94
N PHE A 492 26.93 -16.97 3.26
CA PHE A 492 28.14 -16.83 2.46
C PHE A 492 29.26 -16.24 3.31
N ALA A 493 30.25 -17.03 3.67
CA ALA A 493 31.37 -16.63 4.51
C ALA A 493 32.68 -16.52 3.69
N GLY A 494 33.45 -15.46 3.91
CA GLY A 494 34.74 -15.29 3.25
C GLY A 494 35.21 -13.85 3.13
N PRO A 495 36.37 -13.58 2.57
CA PRO A 495 36.96 -12.24 2.45
C PRO A 495 36.06 -11.27 1.66
N THR A 496 36.29 -9.97 1.86
CA THR A 496 35.61 -8.94 1.07
C THR A 496 36.10 -8.98 -0.37
N GLY A 497 35.20 -8.71 -1.33
CA GLY A 497 35.55 -8.58 -2.75
C GLY A 497 35.84 -9.88 -3.50
N VAL A 498 35.47 -11.05 -2.94
CA VAL A 498 35.62 -12.37 -3.60
C VAL A 498 34.43 -12.79 -4.46
N GLY A 499 33.34 -12.00 -4.48
CA GLY A 499 32.21 -12.23 -5.34
C GLY A 499 30.94 -12.75 -4.65
N LYS A 500 30.80 -12.71 -3.31
CA LYS A 500 29.61 -13.15 -2.57
C LYS A 500 28.31 -12.51 -3.07
N THR A 501 28.28 -11.19 -3.15
CA THR A 501 27.13 -10.40 -3.65
C THR A 501 26.86 -10.66 -5.13
N GLU A 502 27.91 -10.88 -5.94
CA GLU A 502 27.78 -11.17 -7.37
C GLU A 502 27.16 -12.55 -7.61
N VAL A 503 27.50 -13.57 -6.78
CA VAL A 503 26.86 -14.89 -6.86
C VAL A 503 25.34 -14.77 -6.63
N ALA A 504 24.92 -14.03 -5.61
CA ALA A 504 23.50 -13.83 -5.32
C ALA A 504 22.76 -13.12 -6.47
N LYS A 505 23.39 -12.09 -7.05
CA LYS A 505 22.83 -11.36 -8.21
C LYS A 505 22.74 -12.24 -9.45
N GLN A 506 23.78 -13.02 -9.77
CA GLN A 506 23.77 -13.93 -10.91
C GLN A 506 22.82 -15.11 -10.71
N LEU A 507 22.64 -15.57 -9.47
CA LEU A 507 21.61 -16.57 -9.14
C LEU A 507 20.21 -16.05 -9.46
N ALA A 508 19.88 -14.84 -9.01
CA ALA A 508 18.60 -14.21 -9.29
C ALA A 508 18.35 -14.05 -10.81
N ALA A 509 19.36 -13.55 -11.53
CA ALA A 509 19.29 -13.41 -12.99
C ALA A 509 19.09 -14.74 -13.70
N SER A 510 19.82 -15.80 -13.27
CA SER A 510 19.72 -17.15 -13.88
C SER A 510 18.38 -17.82 -13.59
N LEU A 511 17.79 -17.58 -12.44
CA LEU A 511 16.45 -18.04 -12.07
C LEU A 511 15.33 -17.13 -12.60
N SER A 512 15.69 -15.99 -13.21
CA SER A 512 14.75 -14.95 -13.67
C SER A 512 13.81 -14.45 -12.56
N VAL A 513 14.31 -14.36 -11.33
CA VAL A 513 13.59 -13.81 -10.15
C VAL A 513 14.16 -12.46 -9.76
N HIS A 514 13.38 -11.70 -8.97
CA HIS A 514 13.82 -10.41 -8.48
C HIS A 514 15.02 -10.54 -7.53
N PHE A 515 15.91 -9.54 -7.52
CA PHE A 515 17.04 -9.45 -6.61
C PHE A 515 16.83 -8.28 -5.65
N GLU A 516 16.66 -8.57 -4.39
CA GLU A 516 16.52 -7.57 -3.33
C GLU A 516 17.72 -7.60 -2.40
N ARG A 517 18.23 -6.42 -2.03
CA ARG A 517 19.42 -6.29 -1.18
C ARG A 517 19.20 -5.30 -0.05
N PHE A 518 19.48 -5.74 1.17
CA PHE A 518 19.59 -4.89 2.36
C PHE A 518 21.01 -4.94 2.91
N ASP A 519 21.61 -3.78 3.12
CA ASP A 519 22.93 -3.64 3.74
C ASP A 519 22.74 -3.54 5.26
N MET A 520 23.19 -4.54 6.00
CA MET A 520 22.96 -4.61 7.44
C MET A 520 23.74 -3.58 8.23
N SER A 521 24.71 -2.91 7.61
CA SER A 521 25.39 -1.76 8.24
C SER A 521 24.46 -0.56 8.47
N GLU A 522 23.32 -0.48 7.75
CA GLU A 522 22.28 0.54 7.98
C GLU A 522 21.33 0.18 9.14
N TYR A 523 21.41 -1.05 9.64
CA TYR A 523 20.51 -1.61 10.66
C TYR A 523 21.23 -2.06 11.93
N MET A 524 22.26 -1.31 12.32
CA MET A 524 23.04 -1.58 13.53
C MET A 524 22.32 -1.15 14.81
N GLU A 525 21.43 -0.17 14.71
CA GLU A 525 20.73 0.41 15.85
C GLU A 525 19.30 -0.11 15.97
N LYS A 526 18.79 -0.22 17.20
CA LYS A 526 17.45 -0.76 17.48
C LYS A 526 16.33 -0.03 16.74
N HIS A 527 16.39 1.28 16.63
CA HIS A 527 15.36 2.03 15.90
C HIS A 527 15.42 1.80 14.37
N ALA A 528 16.56 1.43 13.82
CA ALA A 528 16.68 1.06 12.41
C ALA A 528 15.99 -0.28 12.12
N VAL A 529 15.92 -1.21 13.09
CA VAL A 529 15.19 -2.48 12.95
C VAL A 529 13.69 -2.22 12.72
N SER A 530 13.12 -1.22 13.39
CA SER A 530 11.72 -0.83 13.19
C SER A 530 11.41 -0.40 11.74
N ARG A 531 12.39 0.06 10.98
CA ARG A 531 12.20 0.36 9.55
C ARG A 531 12.02 -0.90 8.70
N LEU A 532 12.57 -2.05 9.12
CA LEU A 532 12.42 -3.32 8.40
C LEU A 532 11.04 -3.94 8.58
N ILE A 533 10.45 -3.82 9.79
CA ILE A 533 9.20 -4.47 10.19
C ILE A 533 8.05 -3.49 10.49
N GLY A 534 8.27 -2.19 10.27
CA GLY A 534 7.33 -1.13 10.62
C GLY A 534 7.52 -0.60 12.05
N SER A 535 7.08 0.63 12.29
CA SER A 535 7.11 1.25 13.62
C SER A 535 5.99 0.70 14.50
N PRO A 536 6.21 0.53 15.82
CA PRO A 536 5.14 0.16 16.74
C PRO A 536 4.04 1.24 16.82
N PRO A 537 2.80 0.87 17.20
CA PRO A 537 1.72 1.83 17.42
C PRO A 537 2.14 2.97 18.35
N GLY A 538 1.82 4.21 17.97
CA GLY A 538 2.15 5.42 18.74
C GLY A 538 3.47 6.09 18.37
N TYR A 539 4.27 5.53 17.45
CA TYR A 539 5.48 6.16 16.93
C TYR A 539 5.22 6.79 15.55
N VAL A 540 5.98 7.85 15.23
CA VAL A 540 5.93 8.51 13.92
C VAL A 540 6.27 7.49 12.83
N GLY A 541 5.40 7.37 11.81
CA GLY A 541 5.56 6.41 10.70
C GLY A 541 4.92 5.03 10.93
N PHE A 542 4.05 4.87 11.94
CA PHE A 542 3.30 3.62 12.18
C PHE A 542 2.47 3.18 10.95
N ASP A 543 1.90 4.12 10.18
CA ASP A 543 1.12 3.82 8.98
C ASP A 543 1.98 3.31 7.81
N GLN A 544 3.31 3.44 7.90
CA GLN A 544 4.24 2.91 6.91
C GLN A 544 4.57 1.46 7.26
N GLY A 545 4.31 0.54 6.33
CA GLY A 545 4.70 -0.86 6.45
C GLY A 545 6.22 -1.04 6.61
N GLY A 546 6.66 -2.22 7.02
CA GLY A 546 8.09 -2.53 7.10
C GLY A 546 8.72 -2.67 5.72
N LEU A 547 9.91 -2.10 5.52
CA LEU A 547 10.61 -2.16 4.23
C LEU A 547 10.86 -3.60 3.76
N LEU A 548 11.21 -4.50 4.68
CA LEU A 548 11.44 -5.91 4.34
C LEU A 548 10.14 -6.62 3.98
N THR A 549 9.09 -6.44 4.78
CA THR A 549 7.79 -7.07 4.53
C THR A 549 7.16 -6.56 3.25
N ASP A 550 7.25 -5.25 2.96
CA ASP A 550 6.74 -4.66 1.73
C ASP A 550 7.52 -5.13 0.48
N ALA A 551 8.86 -5.25 0.58
CA ALA A 551 9.68 -5.76 -0.52
C ALA A 551 9.30 -7.20 -0.88
N ILE A 552 9.12 -8.07 0.11
CA ILE A 552 8.73 -9.47 -0.10
C ILE A 552 7.28 -9.58 -0.61
N ARG A 553 6.35 -8.76 -0.13
CA ARG A 553 4.98 -8.74 -0.66
C ARG A 553 4.92 -8.27 -2.12
N LYS A 554 5.78 -7.32 -2.51
CA LYS A 554 5.91 -6.89 -3.91
C LYS A 554 6.56 -7.94 -4.79
N HIS A 555 7.54 -8.67 -4.26
CA HIS A 555 8.33 -9.66 -4.97
C HIS A 555 8.45 -10.97 -4.18
N PRO A 556 7.37 -11.76 -4.07
CA PRO A 556 7.36 -12.99 -3.28
C PRO A 556 8.31 -14.07 -3.81
N TYR A 557 8.75 -13.95 -5.07
CA TYR A 557 9.77 -14.79 -5.71
C TYR A 557 11.03 -13.96 -5.91
N CYS A 558 11.95 -14.01 -4.97
CA CYS A 558 13.17 -13.23 -5.05
C CYS A 558 14.38 -13.96 -4.42
N VAL A 559 15.55 -13.50 -4.77
CA VAL A 559 16.77 -13.73 -4.00
C VAL A 559 16.93 -12.51 -3.07
N LEU A 560 16.74 -12.73 -1.79
CA LEU A 560 16.94 -11.73 -0.75
C LEU A 560 18.36 -11.82 -0.21
N LEU A 561 19.14 -10.77 -0.39
CA LEU A 561 20.49 -10.66 0.13
C LEU A 561 20.54 -9.72 1.33
N LEU A 562 20.94 -10.24 2.49
CA LEU A 562 21.29 -9.45 3.67
C LEU A 562 22.82 -9.37 3.74
N ASP A 563 23.36 -8.24 3.32
CA ASP A 563 24.82 -8.05 3.20
C ASP A 563 25.42 -7.62 4.55
N GLU A 564 26.57 -8.17 4.93
CA GLU A 564 27.31 -7.90 6.18
C GLU A 564 26.47 -8.16 7.46
N ILE A 565 25.86 -9.35 7.54
CA ILE A 565 24.92 -9.73 8.62
C ILE A 565 25.52 -9.60 10.03
N GLU A 566 26.85 -9.69 10.18
CA GLU A 566 27.56 -9.50 11.44
C GLU A 566 27.44 -8.09 12.02
N LYS A 567 27.03 -7.12 11.22
CA LYS A 567 26.81 -5.73 11.66
C LYS A 567 25.38 -5.47 12.13
N ALA A 568 24.46 -6.40 11.85
CA ALA A 568 23.07 -6.25 12.19
C ALA A 568 22.83 -6.21 13.70
N HIS A 569 21.83 -5.43 14.12
CA HIS A 569 21.36 -5.47 15.52
C HIS A 569 20.90 -6.88 15.91
N PRO A 570 21.13 -7.34 17.15
CA PRO A 570 20.73 -8.67 17.61
C PRO A 570 19.25 -9.04 17.37
N ASP A 571 18.33 -8.08 17.45
CA ASP A 571 16.91 -8.31 17.20
C ASP A 571 16.62 -8.82 15.78
N ILE A 572 17.47 -8.49 14.79
CA ILE A 572 17.34 -8.98 13.41
C ILE A 572 17.52 -10.49 13.35
N PHE A 573 18.41 -11.06 14.14
CA PHE A 573 18.59 -12.51 14.18
C PHE A 573 17.32 -13.23 14.67
N SER A 574 16.61 -12.64 15.65
CA SER A 574 15.33 -13.18 16.12
C SER A 574 14.25 -13.16 15.04
N LEU A 575 14.20 -12.09 14.23
CA LEU A 575 13.30 -12.01 13.08
C LEU A 575 13.64 -13.05 12.01
N LEU A 576 14.93 -13.24 11.73
CA LEU A 576 15.38 -14.22 10.75
C LEU A 576 15.13 -15.66 11.22
N LEU A 577 15.21 -15.94 12.52
CA LEU A 577 14.80 -17.24 13.06
C LEU A 577 13.32 -17.51 12.78
N GLN A 578 12.44 -16.53 13.03
CA GLN A 578 11.02 -16.65 12.71
C GLN A 578 10.79 -16.91 11.21
N VAL A 579 11.51 -16.18 10.35
CA VAL A 579 11.43 -16.37 8.89
C VAL A 579 11.89 -17.78 8.48
N MET A 580 13.00 -18.26 9.05
CA MET A 580 13.54 -19.57 8.71
C MET A 580 12.69 -20.74 9.23
N ASP A 581 11.97 -20.55 10.35
CA ASP A 581 11.12 -21.58 10.95
C ASP A 581 9.72 -21.64 10.32
N HIS A 582 9.10 -20.48 10.11
CA HIS A 582 7.69 -20.40 9.71
C HIS A 582 7.47 -19.83 8.32
N SER A 583 8.51 -19.42 7.61
CA SER A 583 8.43 -18.75 6.29
C SER A 583 7.51 -17.53 6.28
N THR A 584 7.17 -16.97 7.41
CA THR A 584 6.29 -15.81 7.52
C THR A 584 6.86 -14.78 8.47
N LEU A 585 6.69 -13.52 8.12
CA LEU A 585 7.00 -12.39 8.99
C LEU A 585 5.79 -11.46 9.02
N THR A 586 5.32 -11.16 10.22
CA THR A 586 4.23 -10.21 10.42
C THR A 586 4.82 -8.87 10.82
N ASP A 587 4.46 -7.82 10.11
CA ASP A 587 4.88 -6.46 10.44
C ASP A 587 4.07 -5.91 11.63
N ASN A 588 4.49 -4.75 12.13
CA ASN A 588 3.81 -4.10 13.25
C ASN A 588 2.40 -3.56 12.88
N SER A 589 2.08 -3.48 11.59
CA SER A 589 0.73 -3.18 11.08
C SER A 589 -0.16 -4.42 10.96
N GLY A 590 0.31 -5.62 11.37
CA GLY A 590 -0.41 -6.88 11.29
C GLY A 590 -0.35 -7.55 9.90
N ARG A 591 0.35 -6.98 8.93
CA ARG A 591 0.46 -7.53 7.56
C ARG A 591 1.49 -8.64 7.53
N LYS A 592 1.12 -9.79 6.96
CA LYS A 592 2.01 -10.96 6.80
C LYS A 592 2.74 -10.90 5.46
N ALA A 593 4.04 -11.18 5.50
CA ALA A 593 4.87 -11.43 4.32
C ALA A 593 5.27 -12.90 4.26
N ASP A 594 5.14 -13.53 3.09
CA ASP A 594 5.41 -14.95 2.86
C ASP A 594 6.79 -15.16 2.22
N PHE A 595 7.66 -15.88 2.90
CA PHE A 595 9.04 -16.17 2.49
C PHE A 595 9.23 -17.57 1.90
N ARG A 596 8.18 -18.39 1.73
CA ARG A 596 8.29 -19.78 1.20
C ARG A 596 9.01 -19.85 -0.13
N ASN A 597 8.85 -18.84 -0.97
CA ASN A 597 9.43 -18.80 -2.31
C ASN A 597 10.68 -17.90 -2.39
N VAL A 598 11.19 -17.44 -1.26
CA VAL A 598 12.38 -16.59 -1.15
C VAL A 598 13.63 -17.46 -0.99
N ILE A 599 14.70 -17.11 -1.70
CA ILE A 599 16.05 -17.62 -1.45
C ILE A 599 16.77 -16.58 -0.58
N LEU A 600 16.91 -16.87 0.71
CA LEU A 600 17.57 -16.01 1.67
C LEU A 600 19.08 -16.25 1.65
N ILE A 601 19.82 -15.23 1.33
CA ILE A 601 21.30 -15.24 1.33
C ILE A 601 21.79 -14.18 2.30
N MET A 602 22.63 -14.57 3.22
CA MET A 602 23.31 -13.68 4.16
C MET A 602 24.81 -13.70 3.87
N THR A 603 25.48 -12.56 3.88
CA THR A 603 26.93 -12.52 3.71
C THR A 603 27.61 -12.13 5.01
N THR A 604 28.79 -12.68 5.23
CA THR A 604 29.65 -12.31 6.36
C THR A 604 31.13 -12.25 5.94
N ASN A 605 31.85 -11.34 6.54
CA ASN A 605 33.32 -11.24 6.44
C ASN A 605 34.03 -11.86 7.65
N ALA A 606 33.27 -12.42 8.58
CA ALA A 606 33.83 -13.10 9.75
C ALA A 606 34.72 -14.28 9.35
N GLY A 607 35.81 -14.46 10.04
CA GLY A 607 36.84 -15.48 9.74
C GLY A 607 37.82 -15.11 8.63
N ALA A 608 37.59 -14.01 7.89
CA ALA A 608 38.47 -13.58 6.81
C ALA A 608 39.86 -13.14 7.30
N ARG A 609 39.93 -12.51 8.46
CA ARG A 609 41.23 -12.10 9.08
C ARG A 609 42.04 -13.31 9.51
N GLU A 610 41.39 -14.32 10.07
CA GLU A 610 42.03 -15.56 10.54
C GLU A 610 42.48 -16.44 9.37
N MET A 611 41.84 -16.33 8.19
CA MET A 611 42.30 -16.96 6.94
C MET A 611 43.52 -16.26 6.32
N SER A 612 43.73 -14.98 6.55
CA SER A 612 44.86 -14.21 5.98
C SER A 612 46.12 -14.26 6.84
N GLU A 613 46.03 -14.59 8.13
CA GLU A 613 47.16 -14.78 8.99
C GLU A 613 47.85 -16.12 8.71
N ARG A 614 48.99 -16.07 8.00
CA ARG A 614 49.89 -17.23 7.82
C ARG A 614 50.33 -17.75 9.18
N THR A 615 49.77 -18.89 9.58
CA THR A 615 50.23 -19.58 10.79
C THR A 615 51.65 -20.11 10.52
N ILE A 616 52.62 -19.64 11.30
CA ILE A 616 53.93 -20.26 11.39
C ILE A 616 53.71 -21.56 12.20
N GLY A 617 53.42 -22.68 11.50
CA GLY A 617 53.21 -23.98 12.15
C GLY A 617 52.62 -25.04 11.18
N PHE A 618 53.08 -26.24 11.31
CA PHE A 618 52.94 -27.40 10.41
C PHE A 618 51.56 -28.08 10.29
N THR A 619 50.43 -27.38 10.26
CA THR A 619 49.16 -28.04 9.97
C THR A 619 48.28 -27.12 9.10
N GLY A 620 48.15 -27.47 7.84
CA GLY A 620 47.42 -26.72 6.81
C GLY A 620 45.91 -26.88 6.88
N ASP A 621 45.23 -26.68 8.01
CA ASP A 621 43.78 -26.78 8.10
C ASP A 621 43.16 -25.39 8.39
N ASN A 622 43.06 -24.59 7.33
CA ASN A 622 42.39 -23.29 7.37
C ASN A 622 40.86 -23.40 7.51
N THR A 623 40.27 -24.56 7.23
CA THR A 623 38.85 -24.83 7.36
C THR A 623 38.35 -24.85 8.80
N GLY A 624 39.20 -25.35 9.73
CA GLY A 624 38.83 -25.41 11.16
C GLY A 624 38.74 -24.05 11.84
N LYS A 625 39.60 -23.09 11.48
CA LYS A 625 39.63 -21.75 12.09
C LYS A 625 38.44 -20.90 11.67
N ASN A 626 38.06 -21.00 10.40
CA ASN A 626 36.87 -20.30 9.86
C ASN A 626 35.59 -20.79 10.54
N GLN A 627 35.45 -22.10 10.76
CA GLN A 627 34.32 -22.68 11.49
C GLN A 627 34.30 -22.20 12.95
N GLN A 628 35.44 -22.02 13.60
CA GLN A 628 35.47 -21.55 14.98
C GLN A 628 35.04 -20.07 15.08
N ALA A 629 35.47 -19.20 14.17
CA ALA A 629 35.06 -17.81 14.13
C ALA A 629 33.53 -17.67 13.90
N LEU A 630 32.98 -18.47 13.01
CA LEU A 630 31.52 -18.51 12.77
C LEU A 630 30.72 -19.09 13.96
N LYS A 631 31.31 -20.05 14.71
CA LYS A 631 30.75 -20.57 15.95
C LYS A 631 30.68 -19.53 17.06
N ASN A 632 31.66 -18.65 17.14
CA ASN A 632 31.69 -17.60 18.14
C ASN A 632 30.76 -16.43 17.83
N LEU A 633 30.52 -16.16 16.53
CA LEU A 633 29.70 -15.02 16.08
C LEU A 633 28.21 -15.33 16.05
N PHE A 634 27.85 -16.54 15.63
CA PHE A 634 26.43 -16.93 15.43
C PHE A 634 26.01 -18.01 16.42
N ALA A 635 24.89 -17.77 17.11
CA ALA A 635 24.31 -18.72 18.05
C ALA A 635 24.07 -20.10 17.38
N PRO A 636 24.19 -21.21 18.13
CA PRO A 636 23.93 -22.54 17.58
C PRO A 636 22.56 -22.69 16.93
N GLU A 637 21.56 -22.05 17.52
CA GLU A 637 20.18 -22.06 17.02
C GLU A 637 20.09 -21.48 15.60
N PHE A 638 20.69 -20.31 15.40
CA PHE A 638 20.72 -19.66 14.08
C PHE A 638 21.45 -20.51 13.03
N ARG A 639 22.58 -21.10 13.40
CA ARG A 639 23.36 -21.94 12.46
C ARG A 639 22.64 -23.22 12.06
N ASN A 640 21.87 -23.82 12.96
CA ASN A 640 21.11 -25.05 12.70
C ASN A 640 19.90 -24.84 11.77
N ARG A 641 19.47 -23.58 11.56
CA ARG A 641 18.38 -23.21 10.63
C ARG A 641 18.87 -22.91 9.23
N LEU A 642 20.20 -22.80 9.03
CA LEU A 642 20.78 -22.62 7.72
C LEU A 642 20.82 -23.93 6.92
N ASP A 643 20.39 -23.88 5.68
CA ASP A 643 20.51 -25.03 4.74
C ASP A 643 21.99 -25.35 4.42
N SER A 644 22.83 -24.31 4.34
CA SER A 644 24.28 -24.47 4.15
C SER A 644 25.05 -23.20 4.50
N ILE A 645 26.23 -23.40 5.02
CA ILE A 645 27.26 -22.35 5.15
C ILE A 645 28.25 -22.55 4.00
N ILE A 646 28.33 -21.58 3.11
CA ILE A 646 29.12 -21.63 1.89
C ILE A 646 30.33 -20.76 2.02
N THR A 647 31.51 -21.35 1.99
CA THR A 647 32.80 -20.62 2.13
C THR A 647 33.33 -20.19 0.77
N PHE A 648 33.75 -18.92 0.70
CA PHE A 648 34.35 -18.32 -0.46
C PHE A 648 35.86 -18.19 -0.25
N ASN A 649 36.65 -18.65 -1.20
CA ASN A 649 38.11 -18.58 -1.14
C ASN A 649 38.64 -17.20 -1.57
N ALA A 650 39.81 -16.85 -1.11
CA ALA A 650 40.54 -15.68 -1.59
C ALA A 650 40.89 -15.85 -3.07
N LEU A 651 40.97 -14.73 -3.79
CA LEU A 651 41.27 -14.72 -5.21
C LEU A 651 42.80 -14.84 -5.41
N ASP A 652 43.22 -15.68 -6.37
CA ASP A 652 44.63 -15.75 -6.78
C ASP A 652 44.92 -14.79 -7.95
N ALA A 653 46.22 -14.61 -8.29
CA ALA A 653 46.64 -13.69 -9.34
C ALA A 653 46.09 -14.07 -10.73
N LYS A 654 45.97 -15.35 -11.03
CA LYS A 654 45.42 -15.81 -12.33
C LYS A 654 43.92 -15.52 -12.45
N LEU A 655 43.17 -15.68 -11.36
CA LEU A 655 41.75 -15.33 -11.30
C LEU A 655 41.53 -13.83 -11.44
N MET A 656 42.41 -13.01 -10.86
CA MET A 656 42.36 -11.55 -11.00
C MET A 656 42.50 -11.12 -12.46
N GLU A 657 43.33 -11.75 -13.27
CA GLU A 657 43.44 -11.45 -14.70
C GLU A 657 42.13 -11.73 -15.45
N ARG A 658 41.45 -12.85 -15.12
CA ARG A 658 40.16 -13.17 -15.71
C ARG A 658 39.05 -12.17 -15.28
N ILE A 659 39.13 -11.67 -14.05
CA ILE A 659 38.20 -10.63 -13.56
C ILE A 659 38.46 -9.31 -14.29
N VAL A 660 39.71 -8.93 -14.57
CA VAL A 660 40.07 -7.78 -15.40
C VAL A 660 39.42 -7.91 -16.78
N ASP A 661 39.55 -9.05 -17.46
CA ASP A 661 38.95 -9.30 -18.77
C ASP A 661 37.42 -9.13 -18.72
N LYS A 662 36.74 -9.70 -17.70
CA LYS A 662 35.29 -9.54 -17.52
C LYS A 662 34.90 -8.07 -17.36
N MET A 663 35.61 -7.30 -16.50
CA MET A 663 35.30 -5.90 -16.28
C MET A 663 35.54 -5.02 -17.52
N VAL A 664 36.56 -5.36 -18.32
CA VAL A 664 36.79 -4.71 -19.62
C VAL A 664 35.69 -5.01 -20.61
N MET A 665 35.18 -6.26 -20.66
CA MET A 665 34.03 -6.62 -21.48
C MET A 665 32.75 -5.86 -21.03
N GLU A 666 32.53 -5.70 -19.71
CA GLU A 666 31.43 -4.91 -19.19
C GLU A 666 31.55 -3.44 -19.60
N LEU A 667 32.75 -2.85 -19.50
CA LEU A 667 33.03 -1.49 -19.96
C LEU A 667 32.80 -1.37 -21.47
N GLN A 668 33.28 -2.32 -22.27
CA GLN A 668 33.07 -2.35 -23.70
C GLN A 668 31.57 -2.45 -24.07
N ALA A 669 30.79 -3.23 -23.33
CA ALA A 669 29.36 -3.32 -23.52
C ALA A 669 28.63 -1.98 -23.28
N GLN A 670 29.09 -1.18 -22.32
CA GLN A 670 28.59 0.21 -22.08
C GLN A 670 28.93 1.14 -23.24
N LEU A 671 30.05 0.89 -23.92
CA LEU A 671 30.51 1.69 -25.07
C LEU A 671 30.02 1.14 -26.41
N ALA A 672 29.17 0.11 -26.42
CA ALA A 672 28.68 -0.51 -27.67
C ALA A 672 27.94 0.48 -28.59
N GLU A 673 27.16 1.40 -28.01
CA GLU A 673 26.47 2.46 -28.79
C GLU A 673 27.46 3.41 -29.47
N ARG A 674 28.64 3.60 -28.91
CA ARG A 674 29.73 4.43 -29.45
C ARG A 674 30.64 3.64 -30.40
N GLN A 675 30.37 2.35 -30.62
CA GLN A 675 31.16 1.45 -31.47
C GLN A 675 32.67 1.41 -31.10
N VAL A 676 32.98 1.46 -29.79
CA VAL A 676 34.36 1.41 -29.28
C VAL A 676 34.66 0.01 -28.77
N THR A 677 35.74 -0.60 -29.26
CA THR A 677 36.25 -1.90 -28.81
C THR A 677 37.55 -1.74 -28.04
N ILE A 678 37.68 -2.44 -26.90
CA ILE A 678 38.84 -2.36 -26.01
C ILE A 678 39.57 -3.69 -26.01
N THR A 679 40.88 -3.68 -26.27
CA THR A 679 41.73 -4.85 -26.18
C THR A 679 42.91 -4.60 -25.22
N LEU A 680 43.15 -5.54 -24.30
CA LEU A 680 44.30 -5.47 -23.39
C LEU A 680 45.45 -6.34 -23.87
N THR A 681 46.67 -5.83 -23.82
CA THR A 681 47.86 -6.68 -23.92
C THR A 681 48.07 -7.52 -22.66
N PRO A 682 48.74 -8.70 -22.72
CA PRO A 682 49.01 -9.50 -21.53
C PRO A 682 49.68 -8.72 -20.40
N GLY A 683 50.66 -7.84 -20.72
CA GLY A 683 51.35 -7.01 -19.74
C GLY A 683 50.42 -5.98 -19.05
N ALA A 684 49.50 -5.34 -19.80
CA ALA A 684 48.54 -4.42 -19.23
C ALA A 684 47.55 -5.15 -18.32
N ARG A 685 47.10 -6.35 -18.73
CA ARG A 685 46.20 -7.20 -17.94
C ARG A 685 46.81 -7.57 -16.58
N SER A 686 48.05 -8.14 -16.59
CA SER A 686 48.73 -8.54 -15.36
C SER A 686 49.03 -7.33 -14.46
N TRP A 687 49.37 -6.18 -15.04
CA TRP A 687 49.57 -4.94 -14.28
C TRP A 687 48.31 -4.44 -13.58
N LEU A 688 47.17 -4.41 -14.31
CA LEU A 688 45.88 -4.05 -13.73
C LEU A 688 45.45 -5.05 -12.65
N ALA A 689 45.63 -6.34 -12.88
CA ALA A 689 45.32 -7.39 -11.91
C ALA A 689 46.17 -7.23 -10.62
N GLY A 690 47.46 -6.97 -10.76
CA GLY A 690 48.38 -6.81 -9.59
C GLY A 690 48.10 -5.51 -8.83
N LYS A 691 47.88 -4.39 -9.52
CA LYS A 691 47.60 -3.09 -8.88
C LYS A 691 46.18 -3.00 -8.32
N GLY A 692 45.24 -3.73 -8.93
CA GLY A 692 43.84 -3.76 -8.52
C GLY A 692 43.50 -4.79 -7.44
N TYR A 693 44.44 -5.63 -7.04
CA TYR A 693 44.23 -6.60 -5.97
C TYR A 693 44.71 -6.03 -4.64
N ASP A 694 43.87 -6.13 -3.65
CA ASP A 694 44.19 -5.81 -2.25
C ASP A 694 43.81 -7.01 -1.38
N PRO A 695 44.74 -7.52 -0.52
CA PRO A 695 44.44 -8.67 0.34
C PRO A 695 43.24 -8.50 1.27
N ALA A 696 42.95 -7.25 1.71
CA ALA A 696 41.86 -6.94 2.61
C ALA A 696 40.53 -6.69 1.85
N PHE A 697 40.59 -6.12 0.63
CA PHE A 697 39.44 -5.68 -0.14
C PHE A 697 39.21 -6.52 -1.40
N GLY A 698 40.03 -7.52 -1.68
CA GLY A 698 39.92 -8.42 -2.84
C GLY A 698 39.96 -7.67 -4.17
N ALA A 699 39.03 -7.95 -5.05
CA ALA A 699 38.91 -7.30 -6.37
C ALA A 699 38.13 -5.98 -6.32
N ARG A 700 37.64 -5.50 -5.16
CA ARG A 700 36.83 -4.28 -5.04
C ARG A 700 37.52 -3.02 -5.57
N PRO A 701 38.86 -2.80 -5.33
CA PRO A 701 39.55 -1.64 -5.88
C PRO A 701 39.74 -1.67 -7.39
N LEU A 702 39.69 -2.84 -8.04
CA LEU A 702 39.95 -3.02 -9.46
C LEU A 702 39.00 -2.22 -10.36
N ARG A 703 37.71 -2.16 -10.02
CA ARG A 703 36.74 -1.39 -10.80
C ARG A 703 37.07 0.10 -10.82
N ARG A 704 37.42 0.65 -9.65
CA ARG A 704 37.84 2.05 -9.52
C ARG A 704 39.13 2.33 -10.26
N LEU A 705 40.10 1.40 -10.16
CA LEU A 705 41.35 1.48 -10.89
C LEU A 705 41.14 1.48 -12.40
N LEU A 706 40.30 0.57 -12.91
CA LEU A 706 39.97 0.47 -14.34
C LEU A 706 39.30 1.75 -14.85
N MET A 707 38.35 2.31 -14.10
CA MET A 707 37.72 3.57 -14.50
C MET A 707 38.74 4.72 -14.52
N LYS A 708 39.56 4.84 -13.50
CA LYS A 708 40.57 5.90 -13.41
C LYS A 708 41.66 5.78 -14.48
N GLU A 709 42.23 4.58 -14.68
CA GLU A 709 43.39 4.40 -15.54
C GLU A 709 43.04 4.16 -17.02
N VAL A 710 41.80 3.68 -17.30
CA VAL A 710 41.35 3.38 -18.67
C VAL A 710 40.13 4.23 -19.03
N GLY A 711 39.10 4.26 -18.17
CA GLY A 711 37.86 4.97 -18.42
C GLY A 711 38.04 6.47 -18.64
N ASP A 712 38.76 7.14 -17.72
CA ASP A 712 38.99 8.61 -17.81
C ASP A 712 39.73 8.98 -19.10
N VAL A 713 40.76 8.20 -19.47
CA VAL A 713 41.52 8.41 -20.72
C VAL A 713 40.66 8.21 -21.95
N LEU A 714 39.79 7.16 -21.94
CA LEU A 714 38.88 6.89 -23.06
C LEU A 714 37.77 7.94 -23.17
N THR A 715 37.37 8.54 -22.05
CA THR A 715 36.31 9.56 -22.04
C THR A 715 36.72 10.77 -22.91
N ASP A 716 37.93 11.28 -22.72
CA ASP A 716 38.42 12.40 -23.51
C ASP A 716 38.56 12.05 -25.01
N GLU A 717 39.04 10.85 -25.30
CA GLU A 717 39.20 10.39 -26.67
C GLU A 717 37.88 10.11 -27.41
N ILE A 718 36.85 9.65 -26.66
CA ILE A 718 35.50 9.42 -27.20
C ILE A 718 34.75 10.73 -27.41
N LEU A 719 34.93 11.73 -26.54
CA LEU A 719 34.22 12.98 -26.60
C LEU A 719 34.87 13.96 -27.59
N PHE A 720 36.19 14.04 -27.58
CA PHE A 720 36.94 15.11 -28.25
C PHE A 720 38.08 14.59 -29.13
N GLY A 721 38.42 13.30 -29.06
CA GLY A 721 39.60 12.74 -29.70
C GLY A 721 39.32 11.78 -30.87
N GLN A 722 40.24 10.82 -31.02
CA GLN A 722 40.30 9.88 -32.14
C GLN A 722 39.18 8.83 -32.19
N LEU A 723 38.44 8.64 -31.08
CA LEU A 723 37.35 7.68 -30.96
C LEU A 723 35.98 8.33 -31.07
N SER A 724 35.86 9.58 -31.42
CA SER A 724 34.60 10.31 -31.55
C SER A 724 33.64 9.69 -32.59
N ALA A 725 34.18 9.06 -33.63
CA ALA A 725 33.42 8.29 -34.65
C ALA A 725 33.46 6.76 -34.40
N GLY A 726 33.86 6.32 -33.21
CA GLY A 726 34.09 4.92 -32.88
C GLY A 726 35.47 4.41 -33.31
N GLY A 727 35.80 3.16 -32.92
CA GLY A 727 37.08 2.56 -33.27
C GLY A 727 37.54 1.50 -32.29
N ALA A 728 38.78 1.03 -32.48
CA ALA A 728 39.41 0.08 -31.58
C ALA A 728 40.55 0.73 -30.80
N VAL A 729 40.62 0.47 -29.50
CA VAL A 729 41.74 0.86 -28.65
C VAL A 729 42.45 -0.37 -28.14
N GLN A 730 43.77 -0.36 -28.26
CA GLN A 730 44.64 -1.35 -27.65
C GLN A 730 45.39 -0.71 -26.47
N VAL A 731 45.19 -1.27 -25.27
CA VAL A 731 45.86 -0.82 -24.04
C VAL A 731 47.07 -1.69 -23.80
N GLY A 732 48.25 -1.07 -23.84
CA GLY A 732 49.54 -1.69 -23.60
C GLY A 732 50.18 -1.26 -22.28
N LEU A 733 51.35 -1.76 -21.98
CA LEU A 733 52.16 -1.37 -20.80
C LEU A 733 53.56 -1.00 -21.24
N LYS A 734 54.03 0.20 -20.89
CA LYS A 734 55.39 0.64 -21.11
C LYS A 734 55.86 1.42 -19.87
N ASN A 735 57.03 1.09 -19.34
CA ASN A 735 57.61 1.75 -18.14
C ASN A 735 56.64 1.83 -16.94
N LYS A 736 55.90 0.73 -16.65
CA LYS A 736 54.90 0.66 -15.58
C LYS A 736 53.72 1.66 -15.73
N LYS A 737 53.52 2.24 -16.89
CA LYS A 737 52.37 3.09 -17.23
C LYS A 737 51.57 2.48 -18.41
N LEU A 738 50.26 2.62 -18.38
CA LEU A 738 49.43 2.21 -19.50
C LEU A 738 49.66 3.10 -20.71
N THR A 739 49.67 2.48 -21.90
CA THR A 739 49.80 3.17 -23.19
C THR A 739 48.63 2.81 -24.06
N PHE A 740 48.13 3.78 -24.77
CA PHE A 740 46.94 3.63 -25.60
C PHE A 740 47.29 3.76 -27.08
N SER A 741 46.81 2.86 -27.89
CA SER A 741 46.97 2.87 -29.32
C SER A 741 45.60 2.84 -29.97
N TYR A 742 45.22 3.86 -30.69
CA TYR A 742 43.90 4.06 -31.25
C TYR A 742 43.88 3.67 -32.74
N LYS A 743 42.78 3.00 -33.16
CA LYS A 743 42.46 2.72 -34.58
C LYS A 743 41.05 3.24 -34.85
N PRO A 744 40.90 4.48 -35.39
CA PRO A 744 39.57 5.04 -35.68
C PRO A 744 38.78 4.22 -36.71
N SER A 745 37.45 4.14 -36.57
CA SER A 745 36.55 3.50 -37.53
C SER A 745 36.37 4.40 -38.74
N GLY A 746 37.35 4.54 -39.59
CA GLY A 746 37.20 5.46 -40.72
C GLY A 746 38.29 5.38 -41.77
N GLN A 747 39.33 4.57 -41.62
CA GLN A 747 40.30 4.28 -42.69
C GLN A 747 40.02 2.97 -43.39
N GLY A 748 38.83 2.86 -44.03
CA GLY A 748 38.62 1.94 -45.12
C GLY A 748 39.38 2.46 -46.31
N LYS A 749 40.37 1.67 -46.80
CA LYS A 749 41.24 1.93 -47.98
C LYS A 749 40.45 2.56 -49.13
N GLY A 750 40.66 3.84 -49.34
CA GLY A 750 40.43 4.42 -50.66
C GLY A 750 41.38 3.71 -51.65
N LYS A 751 40.84 2.80 -52.45
CA LYS A 751 41.48 2.38 -53.66
C LYS A 751 41.47 3.54 -54.63
N LYS A 752 42.68 3.95 -55.06
CA LYS A 752 42.88 4.67 -56.30
C LYS A 752 42.26 3.97 -57.49
#